data_a2b7e17edae9ab801340edd77497b661
#
_entry.id   a2b7e17edae9ab801340edd77497b661
#
_cell.length_a   1.000
_cell.length_b   1.000
_cell.length_c   1.000
_cell.angle_alpha   90.00
_cell.angle_beta   90.00
_cell.angle_gamma   90.00
#
_symmetry.space_group_name_H-M   'P 1'
#
loop_
_entity.id
_entity.type
_entity.pdbx_description
1 polymer ?
#
loop_
_entity_poly.entity_id
_entity_poly.type
_entity_poly.pdbx_seq_one_letter_code
_entity_poly.pdbx_strand_id
1 'polypeptide(L)'
;MLRERRNLSARDTAAWILAPFILVIVIPSNEKIASNQVFFAAHGVSAIAWLVVLLIAIIGLWLILFGIFTLIRRKASARAFDITASTMMLLSTWFLLGNLLSRSFLSSAPVLGPLVGLALALVLTELSRRITMGLILMLFAAGAAAVPLVLTLVGGVPSTANELTFSADAQRPNVVWVISDELQYPLVMDQAGAVRPEFPNLQRLQKVSTTYTHAYSAANYTDYAVPAQLNGIADVPKVGSDRMDKVRAGIGIVPGLGSEYSVVMESPIYHFECDTNDCASVGNDQETGVFTRFVNFAKDTAAVAGRVALAPPFSNVFPELDGKWRDFWSGGDEFGDNAEGHTVGKAINGIDSVRKASPDAPFFALWHTIRTHAPWAVDREGTLIYPATLPVVEGAHMVGSDKAGLYTSPELESIERRLWANAAIDMDRQLGQLLDYLEQNNLMDNTMIVFTADHGATMSTKIDRRVGDTLEQRWSEIAHVPLMVKDPHQTSPKVVTAPRSTGQIARTVLDAAGATPSSNLTLAPSLTSDPAEPPVFSTVAGGVATPWVYAGAPENDPWTQADLSPTDPQHPFAIGIDQGLIGRPVPSGYVSVDSAGVNALPGESSLQLLVVDRPTDLCDGSKPGLVTGNGLVSGSVLWEQGRAATGPTTRGWAIVPKSDDYGIFCAVSAS
;
A
#
# COMPACT_ATOMS: atom_id res chain seq x y z
N MET A 1 12.02 -50.50 -26.04
CA MET A 1 11.89 -51.51 -24.97
C MET A 1 11.19 -50.87 -23.78
N LEU A 2 9.89 -51.11 -23.62
CA LEU A 2 9.13 -50.67 -22.46
C LEU A 2 9.48 -51.60 -21.28
N ARG A 3 10.11 -51.03 -20.22
CA ARG A 3 10.40 -51.81 -19.00
C ARG A 3 9.08 -52.34 -18.42
N GLU A 4 9.13 -53.56 -17.86
CA GLU A 4 8.00 -54.14 -17.14
C GLU A 4 7.53 -53.27 -15.99
N ARG A 5 6.22 -53.28 -15.70
CA ARG A 5 5.64 -52.56 -14.55
C ARG A 5 6.28 -53.05 -13.25
N ARG A 6 6.70 -52.12 -12.42
CA ARG A 6 7.33 -52.38 -11.12
C ARG A 6 6.35 -52.10 -10.00
N ASN A 7 6.49 -52.83 -8.91
CA ASN A 7 5.82 -52.48 -7.66
C ASN A 7 6.33 -51.14 -7.16
N LEU A 8 5.43 -50.23 -6.80
CA LEU A 8 5.78 -48.91 -6.25
C LEU A 8 6.46 -49.06 -4.89
N SER A 9 7.45 -48.24 -4.62
CA SER A 9 8.06 -48.12 -3.30
C SER A 9 7.44 -46.96 -2.53
N ALA A 10 7.36 -47.06 -1.21
CA ALA A 10 6.88 -45.98 -0.36
C ALA A 10 7.69 -44.67 -0.57
N ARG A 11 9.01 -44.79 -0.73
CA ARG A 11 9.93 -43.68 -0.98
C ARG A 11 9.64 -42.98 -2.29
N ASP A 12 9.50 -43.74 -3.38
CA ASP A 12 9.25 -43.15 -4.69
C ASP A 12 7.83 -42.57 -4.78
N THR A 13 6.83 -43.22 -4.15
CA THR A 13 5.46 -42.69 -4.07
C THR A 13 5.41 -41.35 -3.38
N ALA A 14 6.05 -41.19 -2.21
CA ALA A 14 6.14 -39.93 -1.48
C ALA A 14 6.80 -38.84 -2.35
N ALA A 15 7.88 -39.17 -3.03
CA ALA A 15 8.61 -38.25 -3.88
C ALA A 15 7.81 -37.82 -5.13
N TRP A 16 7.09 -38.75 -5.77
CA TRP A 16 6.22 -38.44 -6.91
C TRP A 16 5.01 -37.59 -6.56
N ILE A 17 4.51 -37.63 -5.33
CA ILE A 17 3.44 -36.77 -4.86
C ILE A 17 3.99 -35.38 -4.58
N LEU A 18 5.17 -35.30 -3.97
CA LEU A 18 5.75 -34.04 -3.53
C LEU A 18 6.37 -33.23 -4.68
N ALA A 19 6.96 -33.88 -5.69
CA ALA A 19 7.59 -33.18 -6.80
C ALA A 19 6.62 -32.24 -7.57
N PRO A 20 5.43 -32.68 -7.99
CA PRO A 20 4.44 -31.78 -8.61
C PRO A 20 3.99 -30.65 -7.67
N PHE A 21 3.84 -30.93 -6.38
CA PHE A 21 3.49 -29.90 -5.40
C PHE A 21 4.56 -28.79 -5.35
N ILE A 22 5.84 -29.17 -5.30
CA ILE A 22 6.94 -28.19 -5.32
C ILE A 22 6.93 -27.40 -6.63
N LEU A 23 6.78 -28.05 -7.78
CA LEU A 23 6.81 -27.42 -9.09
C LEU A 23 5.65 -26.44 -9.31
N VAL A 24 4.44 -26.80 -8.87
CA VAL A 24 3.22 -26.02 -9.17
C VAL A 24 2.89 -25.00 -8.08
N ILE A 25 3.22 -25.27 -6.82
CA ILE A 25 2.88 -24.41 -5.69
C ILE A 25 4.11 -23.66 -5.18
N VAL A 26 5.18 -24.41 -4.83
CA VAL A 26 6.29 -23.80 -4.08
C VAL A 26 7.14 -22.89 -4.98
N ILE A 27 7.46 -23.32 -6.21
CA ILE A 27 8.30 -22.50 -7.11
C ILE A 27 7.66 -21.16 -7.44
N PRO A 28 6.42 -21.08 -7.96
CA PRO A 28 5.79 -19.80 -8.28
C PRO A 28 5.63 -18.89 -7.05
N SER A 29 5.32 -19.50 -5.89
CA SER A 29 5.19 -18.75 -4.65
C SER A 29 6.52 -18.16 -4.19
N ASN A 30 7.59 -18.97 -4.24
CA ASN A 30 8.92 -18.52 -3.89
C ASN A 30 9.47 -17.47 -4.85
N GLU A 31 9.21 -17.60 -6.15
CA GLU A 31 9.58 -16.59 -7.14
C GLU A 31 8.93 -15.25 -6.81
N LYS A 32 7.63 -15.25 -6.46
CA LYS A 32 6.91 -14.05 -6.06
C LYS A 32 7.42 -13.47 -4.75
N ILE A 33 7.69 -14.30 -3.74
CA ILE A 33 8.19 -13.88 -2.42
C ILE A 33 9.64 -13.40 -2.54
N ALA A 34 10.51 -14.14 -3.23
CA ALA A 34 11.93 -13.80 -3.37
C ALA A 34 12.15 -12.48 -4.13
N SER A 35 11.26 -12.15 -5.07
CA SER A 35 11.29 -10.86 -5.76
C SER A 35 10.80 -9.69 -4.90
N ASN A 36 10.28 -9.96 -3.69
CA ASN A 36 9.68 -8.96 -2.83
C ASN A 36 10.36 -8.90 -1.46
N GLN A 37 11.36 -8.03 -1.35
CA GLN A 37 12.11 -7.86 -0.10
C GLN A 37 11.31 -7.20 1.01
N VAL A 38 10.34 -6.36 0.66
CA VAL A 38 9.44 -5.73 1.64
C VAL A 38 8.65 -6.81 2.40
N PHE A 39 8.30 -7.92 1.74
CA PHE A 39 7.64 -9.03 2.40
C PHE A 39 8.50 -9.68 3.50
N PHE A 40 9.80 -9.84 3.26
CA PHE A 40 10.73 -10.35 4.27
C PHE A 40 10.93 -9.36 5.42
N ALA A 41 11.15 -8.09 5.08
CA ALA A 41 11.34 -7.02 6.06
C ALA A 41 10.11 -6.84 6.95
N ALA A 42 8.90 -6.85 6.38
CA ALA A 42 7.65 -6.72 7.12
C ALA A 42 7.43 -7.81 8.18
N HIS A 43 8.03 -8.98 7.98
CA HIS A 43 7.96 -10.10 8.93
C HIS A 43 9.20 -10.24 9.83
N GLY A 44 10.25 -9.45 9.60
CA GLY A 44 11.54 -9.61 10.28
C GLY A 44 12.16 -11.00 10.06
N VAL A 45 12.03 -11.56 8.84
CA VAL A 45 12.54 -12.89 8.46
C VAL A 45 13.54 -12.71 7.32
N SER A 46 14.75 -13.23 7.47
CA SER A 46 15.73 -13.17 6.38
C SER A 46 15.47 -14.25 5.31
N ALA A 47 15.84 -13.97 4.06
CA ALA A 47 15.74 -14.91 2.96
C ALA A 47 16.56 -16.20 3.22
N ILE A 48 17.68 -16.11 3.93
CA ILE A 48 18.49 -17.27 4.35
C ILE A 48 17.71 -18.13 5.33
N ALA A 49 17.12 -17.52 6.37
CA ALA A 49 16.32 -18.25 7.34
C ALA A 49 15.12 -18.94 6.68
N TRP A 50 14.46 -18.27 5.73
CA TRP A 50 13.37 -18.87 4.96
C TRP A 50 13.84 -20.02 4.08
N LEU A 51 14.96 -19.89 3.38
CA LEU A 51 15.53 -20.98 2.58
C LEU A 51 15.77 -22.24 3.42
N VAL A 52 16.36 -22.08 4.61
CA VAL A 52 16.61 -23.17 5.55
C VAL A 52 15.30 -23.83 5.99
N VAL A 53 14.32 -23.01 6.41
CA VAL A 53 12.99 -23.50 6.84
C VAL A 53 12.28 -24.23 5.70
N LEU A 54 12.31 -23.68 4.48
CA LEU A 54 11.72 -24.30 3.30
C LEU A 54 12.31 -25.68 3.01
N LEU A 55 13.64 -25.81 3.02
CA LEU A 55 14.31 -27.08 2.79
C LEU A 55 13.97 -28.10 3.89
N ILE A 56 13.96 -27.67 5.15
CA ILE A 56 13.54 -28.53 6.29
C ILE A 56 12.08 -28.95 6.12
N ALA A 57 11.18 -28.04 5.71
CA ALA A 57 9.77 -28.34 5.50
C ALA A 57 9.56 -29.34 4.35
N ILE A 58 10.28 -29.20 3.23
CA ILE A 58 10.23 -30.15 2.11
C ILE A 58 10.70 -31.53 2.55
N ILE A 59 11.84 -31.61 3.24
CA ILE A 59 12.38 -32.86 3.75
C ILE A 59 11.42 -33.47 4.78
N GLY A 60 10.93 -32.68 5.72
CA GLY A 60 9.98 -33.12 6.76
C GLY A 60 8.69 -33.69 6.15
N LEU A 61 8.10 -32.97 5.18
CA LEU A 61 6.91 -33.44 4.48
C LEU A 61 7.15 -34.75 3.71
N TRP A 62 8.31 -34.85 3.05
CA TRP A 62 8.71 -36.09 2.39
C TRP A 62 8.84 -37.24 3.39
N LEU A 63 9.47 -37.05 4.53
CA LEU A 63 9.60 -38.05 5.58
C LEU A 63 8.24 -38.49 6.15
N ILE A 64 7.32 -37.55 6.34
CA ILE A 64 5.95 -37.82 6.79
C ILE A 64 5.22 -38.70 5.74
N LEU A 65 5.22 -38.30 4.49
CA LEU A 65 4.61 -39.06 3.40
C LEU A 65 5.25 -40.42 3.26
N PHE A 66 6.58 -40.52 3.30
CA PHE A 66 7.32 -41.78 3.28
C PHE A 66 6.92 -42.70 4.45
N GLY A 67 6.79 -42.13 5.66
CA GLY A 67 6.33 -42.87 6.85
C GLY A 67 4.91 -43.42 6.66
N ILE A 68 3.99 -42.57 6.19
CA ILE A 68 2.60 -42.97 5.91
C ILE A 68 2.56 -44.11 4.89
N PHE A 69 3.23 -43.95 3.76
CA PHE A 69 3.24 -44.99 2.72
C PHE A 69 3.97 -46.27 3.17
N THR A 70 4.96 -46.17 4.04
CA THR A 70 5.62 -47.33 4.66
C THR A 70 4.66 -48.08 5.57
N LEU A 71 3.87 -47.36 6.38
CA LEU A 71 2.83 -47.96 7.24
C LEU A 71 1.73 -48.66 6.41
N ILE A 72 1.24 -48.00 5.36
CA ILE A 72 0.26 -48.61 4.44
C ILE A 72 0.84 -49.85 3.81
N ARG A 73 2.07 -49.83 3.31
CA ARG A 73 2.74 -50.96 2.70
C ARG A 73 2.94 -52.14 3.65
N ARG A 74 3.15 -51.88 4.95
CA ARG A 74 3.27 -52.95 5.97
C ARG A 74 1.94 -53.61 6.29
N LYS A 75 0.82 -52.90 6.16
CA LYS A 75 -0.52 -53.38 6.53
C LYS A 75 -1.35 -53.88 5.36
N ALA A 76 -1.05 -53.43 4.14
CA ALA A 76 -1.80 -53.78 2.93
C ALA A 76 -1.05 -54.85 2.09
N SER A 77 -1.79 -55.61 1.27
CA SER A 77 -1.17 -56.45 0.24
C SER A 77 -0.43 -55.56 -0.79
N ALA A 78 0.56 -56.13 -1.47
CA ALA A 78 1.32 -55.44 -2.50
C ALA A 78 0.41 -54.81 -3.57
N ARG A 79 -0.64 -55.50 -3.98
CA ARG A 79 -1.62 -55.03 -4.96
C ARG A 79 -2.47 -53.86 -4.41
N ALA A 80 -2.92 -53.97 -3.15
CA ALA A 80 -3.68 -52.91 -2.51
C ALA A 80 -2.83 -51.66 -2.32
N PHE A 81 -1.56 -51.77 -1.93
CA PHE A 81 -0.62 -50.69 -1.84
C PHE A 81 -0.41 -50.00 -3.21
N ASP A 82 -0.17 -50.76 -4.27
CA ASP A 82 0.04 -50.23 -5.62
C ASP A 82 -1.18 -49.45 -6.15
N ILE A 83 -2.39 -49.95 -5.86
CA ILE A 83 -3.63 -49.25 -6.21
C ILE A 83 -3.72 -47.93 -5.44
N THR A 84 -3.58 -47.97 -4.11
CA THR A 84 -3.68 -46.76 -3.26
C THR A 84 -2.63 -45.72 -3.65
N ALA A 85 -1.36 -46.13 -3.80
CA ALA A 85 -0.26 -45.24 -4.17
C ALA A 85 -0.51 -44.59 -5.55
N SER A 86 -0.92 -45.38 -6.54
CA SER A 86 -1.21 -44.89 -7.90
C SER A 86 -2.39 -43.91 -7.91
N THR A 87 -3.45 -44.21 -7.14
CA THR A 87 -4.62 -43.36 -7.05
C THR A 87 -4.24 -42.00 -6.41
N MET A 88 -3.48 -42.01 -5.32
CA MET A 88 -3.05 -40.78 -4.67
C MET A 88 -2.11 -39.94 -5.55
N MET A 89 -1.19 -40.57 -6.26
CA MET A 89 -0.33 -39.91 -7.24
C MET A 89 -1.15 -39.29 -8.38
N LEU A 90 -2.11 -40.05 -8.92
CA LEU A 90 -2.98 -39.57 -9.99
C LEU A 90 -3.79 -38.36 -9.53
N LEU A 91 -4.46 -38.46 -8.39
CA LEU A 91 -5.31 -37.39 -7.87
C LEU A 91 -4.51 -36.11 -7.56
N SER A 92 -3.35 -36.25 -6.89
CA SER A 92 -2.50 -35.09 -6.57
C SER A 92 -1.94 -34.43 -7.83
N THR A 93 -1.43 -35.22 -8.77
CA THR A 93 -0.87 -34.73 -10.03
C THR A 93 -1.96 -34.09 -10.91
N TRP A 94 -3.14 -34.71 -10.99
CA TRP A 94 -4.29 -34.18 -11.70
C TRP A 94 -4.72 -32.80 -11.14
N PHE A 95 -4.92 -32.74 -9.83
CA PHE A 95 -5.32 -31.48 -9.18
C PHE A 95 -4.31 -30.36 -9.48
N LEU A 96 -3.01 -30.62 -9.31
CA LEU A 96 -1.96 -29.62 -9.50
C LEU A 96 -1.81 -29.20 -10.96
N LEU A 97 -1.74 -30.16 -11.90
CA LEU A 97 -1.63 -29.85 -13.32
C LEU A 97 -2.91 -29.20 -13.88
N GLY A 98 -4.08 -29.65 -13.42
CA GLY A 98 -5.35 -29.05 -13.78
C GLY A 98 -5.43 -27.57 -13.37
N ASN A 99 -5.00 -27.25 -12.16
CA ASN A 99 -4.91 -25.87 -11.70
C ASN A 99 -3.90 -25.03 -12.51
N LEU A 100 -2.69 -25.56 -12.73
CA LEU A 100 -1.66 -24.88 -13.51
C LEU A 100 -2.15 -24.53 -14.92
N LEU A 101 -2.74 -25.51 -15.62
CA LEU A 101 -3.24 -25.32 -16.98
C LEU A 101 -4.42 -24.36 -17.05
N SER A 102 -5.38 -24.48 -16.12
CA SER A 102 -6.53 -23.56 -16.04
C SER A 102 -6.12 -22.12 -15.81
N ARG A 103 -5.03 -21.92 -15.09
CA ARG A 103 -4.54 -20.59 -14.76
C ARG A 103 -3.68 -19.97 -15.86
N SER A 104 -2.75 -20.74 -16.45
CA SER A 104 -1.67 -20.18 -17.28
C SER A 104 -1.95 -20.26 -18.77
N PHE A 105 -2.48 -21.39 -19.25
CA PHE A 105 -2.59 -21.69 -20.67
C PHE A 105 -4.04 -21.76 -21.18
N LEU A 106 -4.99 -22.08 -20.32
CA LEU A 106 -6.38 -22.34 -20.66
C LEU A 106 -7.35 -21.50 -19.81
N SER A 107 -6.94 -20.32 -19.43
CA SER A 107 -7.76 -19.40 -18.62
C SER A 107 -9.08 -19.01 -19.29
N SER A 108 -9.10 -18.94 -20.63
CA SER A 108 -10.31 -18.71 -21.43
C SER A 108 -11.21 -19.95 -21.60
N ALA A 109 -10.73 -21.13 -21.18
CA ALA A 109 -11.46 -22.40 -21.33
C ALA A 109 -11.33 -23.25 -20.05
N PRO A 110 -12.00 -22.87 -18.95
CA PRO A 110 -11.76 -23.41 -17.60
C PRO A 110 -11.99 -24.93 -17.47
N VAL A 111 -12.79 -25.53 -18.34
CA VAL A 111 -13.03 -26.98 -18.33
C VAL A 111 -11.90 -27.78 -19.00
N LEU A 112 -11.17 -27.18 -19.94
CA LEU A 112 -10.09 -27.87 -20.65
C LEU A 112 -8.87 -28.10 -19.76
N GLY A 113 -8.56 -27.18 -18.85
CA GLY A 113 -7.42 -27.33 -17.94
C GLY A 113 -7.46 -28.62 -17.11
N PRO A 114 -8.55 -28.91 -16.37
CA PRO A 114 -8.72 -30.17 -15.66
C PRO A 114 -8.69 -31.41 -16.56
N LEU A 115 -9.26 -31.36 -17.76
CA LEU A 115 -9.27 -32.50 -18.69
C LEU A 115 -7.86 -32.84 -19.22
N VAL A 116 -7.13 -31.83 -19.69
CA VAL A 116 -5.74 -32.00 -20.13
C VAL A 116 -4.86 -32.41 -18.95
N GLY A 117 -5.07 -31.80 -17.78
CA GLY A 117 -4.39 -32.14 -16.53
C GLY A 117 -4.57 -33.63 -16.16
N LEU A 118 -5.80 -34.17 -16.32
CA LEU A 118 -6.09 -35.57 -16.08
C LEU A 118 -5.33 -36.47 -17.06
N ALA A 119 -5.33 -36.16 -18.36
CA ALA A 119 -4.60 -36.93 -19.35
C ALA A 119 -3.10 -36.98 -19.05
N LEU A 120 -2.50 -35.82 -18.71
CA LEU A 120 -1.08 -35.74 -18.30
C LEU A 120 -0.82 -36.51 -17.01
N ALA A 121 -1.69 -36.43 -16.03
CA ALA A 121 -1.55 -37.13 -14.75
C ALA A 121 -1.60 -38.64 -14.94
N LEU A 122 -2.44 -39.17 -15.83
CA LEU A 122 -2.48 -40.60 -16.20
C LEU A 122 -1.14 -41.02 -16.81
N VAL A 123 -0.60 -40.24 -17.75
CA VAL A 123 0.71 -40.55 -18.37
C VAL A 123 1.83 -40.54 -17.33
N LEU A 124 1.87 -39.52 -16.46
CA LEU A 124 2.90 -39.43 -15.43
C LEU A 124 2.80 -40.52 -14.38
N THR A 125 1.59 -40.90 -13.98
CA THR A 125 1.36 -42.01 -13.06
C THR A 125 1.79 -43.34 -13.67
N GLU A 126 1.54 -43.61 -14.95
CA GLU A 126 2.03 -44.82 -15.65
C GLU A 126 3.56 -44.79 -15.81
N LEU A 127 4.13 -43.61 -16.10
CA LEU A 127 5.58 -43.41 -16.20
C LEU A 127 6.29 -43.71 -14.87
N SER A 128 5.71 -43.28 -13.74
CA SER A 128 6.26 -43.55 -12.41
C SER A 128 6.40 -45.04 -12.08
N ARG A 129 5.57 -45.86 -12.68
CA ARG A 129 5.64 -47.34 -12.55
C ARG A 129 6.77 -47.96 -13.37
N ARG A 130 7.32 -47.21 -14.32
CA ARG A 130 8.38 -47.72 -15.21
C ARG A 130 9.76 -47.15 -14.86
N ILE A 131 9.81 -46.01 -14.20
CA ILE A 131 11.04 -45.26 -13.94
C ILE A 131 11.16 -44.89 -12.46
N THR A 132 12.26 -45.25 -11.81
CA THR A 132 12.61 -44.88 -10.42
C THR A 132 13.24 -43.48 -10.39
N MET A 133 12.48 -42.46 -10.75
CA MET A 133 13.00 -41.09 -10.78
C MET A 133 12.30 -40.16 -9.80
N GLY A 134 11.35 -40.61 -8.98
CA GLY A 134 10.59 -39.76 -8.08
C GLY A 134 11.47 -38.94 -7.15
N LEU A 135 12.45 -39.56 -6.52
CA LEU A 135 13.38 -38.86 -5.64
C LEU A 135 14.25 -37.84 -6.39
N ILE A 136 14.72 -38.20 -7.60
CA ILE A 136 15.52 -37.29 -8.43
C ILE A 136 14.69 -36.10 -8.85
N LEU A 137 13.44 -36.29 -9.27
CA LEU A 137 12.52 -35.21 -9.64
C LEU A 137 12.20 -34.30 -8.44
N MET A 138 11.99 -34.92 -7.26
CA MET A 138 11.75 -34.13 -6.04
C MET A 138 12.98 -33.29 -5.65
N LEU A 139 14.17 -33.86 -5.70
CA LEU A 139 15.40 -33.12 -5.40
C LEU A 139 15.68 -32.02 -6.42
N PHE A 140 15.41 -32.29 -7.71
CA PHE A 140 15.51 -31.29 -8.77
C PHE A 140 14.48 -30.16 -8.55
N ALA A 141 13.22 -30.50 -8.24
CA ALA A 141 12.18 -29.53 -7.94
C ALA A 141 12.51 -28.70 -6.68
N ALA A 142 13.05 -29.35 -5.63
CA ALA A 142 13.48 -28.64 -4.41
C ALA A 142 14.66 -27.70 -4.69
N GLY A 143 15.63 -28.14 -5.51
CA GLY A 143 16.72 -27.29 -5.98
C GLY A 143 16.20 -26.10 -6.78
N ALA A 144 15.29 -26.31 -7.73
CA ALA A 144 14.68 -25.26 -8.52
C ALA A 144 13.88 -24.27 -7.64
N ALA A 145 13.20 -24.76 -6.60
CA ALA A 145 12.48 -23.90 -5.65
C ALA A 145 13.43 -23.03 -4.80
N ALA A 146 14.66 -23.49 -4.57
CA ALA A 146 15.67 -22.72 -3.87
C ALA A 146 16.34 -21.64 -4.74
N VAL A 147 16.35 -21.81 -6.08
CA VAL A 147 17.05 -20.90 -7.01
C VAL A 147 16.64 -19.45 -6.85
N PRO A 148 15.37 -19.05 -6.79
CA PRO A 148 15.00 -17.63 -6.61
C PRO A 148 15.60 -17.05 -5.34
N LEU A 149 15.53 -17.78 -4.23
CA LEU A 149 16.09 -17.34 -2.94
C LEU A 149 17.62 -17.28 -2.96
N VAL A 150 18.27 -18.26 -3.61
CA VAL A 150 19.73 -18.25 -3.79
C VAL A 150 20.15 -17.09 -4.69
N LEU A 151 19.42 -16.82 -5.77
CA LEU A 151 19.70 -15.66 -6.63
C LEU A 151 19.50 -14.34 -5.90
N THR A 152 18.49 -14.24 -5.02
CA THR A 152 18.30 -13.08 -4.15
C THR A 152 19.48 -12.93 -3.18
N LEU A 153 20.05 -14.03 -2.69
CA LEU A 153 21.19 -14.02 -1.79
C LEU A 153 22.54 -13.77 -2.51
N VAL A 154 22.73 -14.37 -3.69
CA VAL A 154 23.98 -14.28 -4.48
C VAL A 154 23.98 -13.04 -5.37
N GLY A 155 22.82 -12.71 -5.94
CA GLY A 155 22.61 -11.45 -6.65
C GLY A 155 22.83 -10.28 -5.73
N GLY A 156 22.97 -10.57 -4.41
CA GLY A 156 22.90 -9.63 -3.35
C GLY A 156 21.78 -8.63 -3.68
N VAL A 157 20.82 -8.40 -2.82
CA VAL A 157 20.55 -6.98 -2.73
C VAL A 157 21.96 -6.44 -2.70
N PRO A 158 22.36 -5.62 -3.61
CA PRO A 158 23.51 -4.86 -3.24
C PRO A 158 23.09 -4.29 -1.89
N SER A 159 23.59 -4.80 -0.79
CA SER A 159 23.98 -3.94 0.28
C SER A 159 25.00 -3.02 -0.40
N THR A 160 24.50 -2.26 -1.33
CA THR A 160 24.93 -0.92 -1.49
C THR A 160 24.31 -0.24 -0.27
N ALA A 161 24.76 -0.62 0.91
CA ALA A 161 25.13 0.39 1.85
C ALA A 161 25.87 1.35 0.94
N ASN A 162 25.13 2.36 0.46
CA ASN A 162 25.71 3.36 -0.42
C ASN A 162 26.84 3.90 0.43
N GLU A 163 28.07 3.43 0.16
CA GLU A 163 29.22 3.85 0.94
C GLU A 163 29.28 5.36 0.80
N LEU A 164 28.86 6.03 1.85
CA LEU A 164 28.94 7.47 1.93
C LEU A 164 30.29 7.80 2.57
N THR A 165 30.98 8.75 1.99
CA THR A 165 32.18 9.33 2.61
C THR A 165 31.80 10.68 3.17
N PHE A 166 32.00 10.86 4.47
CA PHE A 166 31.70 12.11 5.15
C PHE A 166 32.94 13.00 5.25
N SER A 167 32.75 14.29 5.01
CA SER A 167 33.81 15.28 5.26
C SER A 167 34.10 15.38 6.74
N ALA A 168 35.35 15.36 7.12
CA ALA A 168 35.79 15.44 8.52
C ALA A 168 35.39 16.77 9.20
N ASP A 169 35.29 17.84 8.42
CA ASP A 169 35.03 19.20 8.92
C ASP A 169 33.54 19.61 8.76
N ALA A 170 32.66 18.72 8.23
CA ALA A 170 31.27 19.05 8.04
C ALA A 170 30.52 19.11 9.38
N GLN A 171 29.86 20.23 9.62
CA GLN A 171 28.81 20.28 10.64
C GLN A 171 27.64 19.42 10.14
N ARG A 172 27.36 18.34 10.84
CA ARG A 172 26.29 17.40 10.48
C ARG A 172 25.01 17.82 11.20
N PRO A 173 24.05 18.44 10.53
CA PRO A 173 22.78 18.79 11.15
C PRO A 173 21.95 17.53 11.40
N ASN A 174 20.97 17.61 12.29
CA ASN A 174 19.90 16.64 12.28
C ASN A 174 19.09 16.77 10.98
N VAL A 175 18.49 15.66 10.56
CA VAL A 175 17.63 15.64 9.39
C VAL A 175 16.29 15.04 9.77
N VAL A 176 15.20 15.74 9.44
CA VAL A 176 13.83 15.25 9.51
C VAL A 176 13.24 15.32 8.12
N TRP A 177 12.86 14.19 7.58
CA TRP A 177 12.22 14.08 6.27
C TRP A 177 10.80 13.56 6.43
N VAL A 178 9.82 14.41 6.13
CA VAL A 178 8.40 14.09 6.21
C VAL A 178 7.88 13.85 4.80
N ILE A 179 7.30 12.68 4.59
CA ILE A 179 6.60 12.32 3.34
C ILE A 179 5.13 12.08 3.70
N SER A 180 4.21 12.86 3.12
CA SER A 180 2.78 12.69 3.26
C SER A 180 2.22 12.00 2.02
N ASP A 181 1.75 10.76 2.19
CA ASP A 181 1.26 9.92 1.09
C ASP A 181 0.00 10.52 0.44
N GLU A 182 0.00 10.62 -0.89
CA GLU A 182 -1.09 11.20 -1.69
C GLU A 182 -1.43 12.67 -1.40
N LEU A 183 -0.49 13.51 -0.93
CA LEU A 183 -0.79 14.91 -0.66
C LEU A 183 -0.55 15.79 -1.89
N GLN A 184 -1.61 16.31 -2.48
CA GLN A 184 -1.54 17.26 -3.61
C GLN A 184 -0.99 18.64 -3.20
N TYR A 185 -0.20 19.26 -4.10
CA TYR A 185 0.16 20.68 -3.96
C TYR A 185 -1.05 21.60 -3.84
N PRO A 186 -2.05 21.56 -4.75
CA PRO A 186 -3.19 22.49 -4.70
C PRO A 186 -4.11 22.29 -3.48
N LEU A 187 -4.02 21.16 -2.76
CA LEU A 187 -4.76 20.99 -1.51
C LEU A 187 -4.19 21.90 -0.40
N VAL A 188 -2.88 22.03 -0.30
CA VAL A 188 -2.22 22.75 0.79
C VAL A 188 -1.70 24.14 0.39
N MET A 189 -1.48 24.38 -0.90
CA MET A 189 -0.92 25.61 -1.44
C MET A 189 -1.93 26.30 -2.37
N ASP A 190 -1.97 27.61 -2.33
CA ASP A 190 -2.69 28.39 -3.31
C ASP A 190 -1.87 28.61 -4.60
N GLN A 191 -2.50 29.23 -5.61
CA GLN A 191 -1.84 29.52 -6.88
C GLN A 191 -0.66 30.52 -6.77
N ALA A 192 -0.60 31.30 -5.70
CA ALA A 192 0.50 32.21 -5.43
C ALA A 192 1.69 31.52 -4.72
N GLY A 193 1.55 30.25 -4.37
CA GLY A 193 2.56 29.50 -3.63
C GLY A 193 2.56 29.77 -2.14
N ALA A 194 1.49 30.34 -1.61
CA ALA A 194 1.31 30.48 -0.17
C ALA A 194 0.54 29.27 0.39
N VAL A 195 0.92 28.85 1.58
CA VAL A 195 0.18 27.80 2.31
C VAL A 195 -1.19 28.33 2.71
N ARG A 196 -2.23 27.55 2.42
CA ARG A 196 -3.62 27.91 2.74
C ARG A 196 -3.84 28.07 4.25
N PRO A 197 -4.81 28.93 4.67
CA PRO A 197 -5.05 29.23 6.10
C PRO A 197 -5.41 28.02 6.95
N GLU A 198 -5.96 26.98 6.35
CA GLU A 198 -6.38 25.73 6.99
C GLU A 198 -5.20 24.90 7.51
N PHE A 199 -3.97 25.21 7.10
CA PHE A 199 -2.73 24.49 7.44
C PHE A 199 -1.74 25.38 8.22
N PRO A 200 -2.05 25.75 9.47
CA PRO A 200 -1.24 26.71 10.24
C PRO A 200 0.19 26.24 10.54
N ASN A 201 0.43 24.94 10.65
CA ASN A 201 1.76 24.41 10.94
C ASN A 201 2.64 24.35 9.68
N LEU A 202 2.07 24.05 8.52
CA LEU A 202 2.75 24.22 7.24
C LEU A 202 3.07 25.71 6.98
N GLN A 203 2.16 26.65 7.34
CA GLN A 203 2.46 28.08 7.30
C GLN A 203 3.63 28.46 8.23
N ARG A 204 3.69 27.86 9.43
CA ARG A 204 4.81 28.05 10.36
C ARG A 204 6.13 27.53 9.74
N LEU A 205 6.12 26.35 9.12
CA LEU A 205 7.29 25.81 8.42
C LEU A 205 7.67 26.67 7.21
N GLN A 206 6.70 27.15 6.42
CA GLN A 206 6.95 27.99 5.25
C GLN A 206 7.73 29.26 5.60
N LYS A 207 7.45 29.86 6.75
CA LYS A 207 8.11 31.12 7.20
C LYS A 207 9.62 30.98 7.42
N VAL A 208 10.11 29.76 7.60
CA VAL A 208 11.53 29.47 7.88
C VAL A 208 12.16 28.52 6.86
N SER A 209 11.47 28.26 5.75
CA SER A 209 11.87 27.28 4.73
C SER A 209 12.03 27.90 3.34
N THR A 210 12.70 27.16 2.47
CA THR A 210 12.67 27.35 1.02
C THR A 210 11.48 26.57 0.46
N THR A 211 10.50 27.28 -0.12
CA THR A 211 9.34 26.67 -0.78
C THR A 211 9.61 26.52 -2.27
N TYR A 212 9.44 25.31 -2.78
CA TYR A 212 9.55 24.98 -4.20
C TYR A 212 8.14 24.92 -4.79
N THR A 213 7.73 25.97 -5.50
CA THR A 213 6.35 26.07 -6.01
C THR A 213 6.03 25.18 -7.20
N HIS A 214 7.04 24.60 -7.83
CA HIS A 214 6.91 23.67 -8.95
C HIS A 214 7.74 22.41 -8.69
N ALA A 215 7.35 21.67 -7.67
CA ALA A 215 7.97 20.39 -7.32
C ALA A 215 7.09 19.22 -7.82
N TYR A 216 7.71 18.28 -8.51
CA TYR A 216 7.01 17.16 -9.12
C TYR A 216 7.55 15.83 -8.65
N SER A 217 6.64 14.93 -8.32
CA SER A 217 6.96 13.53 -8.06
C SER A 217 7.59 12.86 -9.29
N ALA A 218 8.43 11.86 -9.05
CA ALA A 218 8.98 11.04 -10.13
C ALA A 218 7.99 9.98 -10.65
N ALA A 219 6.99 9.58 -9.83
CA ALA A 219 6.02 8.55 -10.19
C ALA A 219 4.68 8.71 -9.45
N ASN A 220 3.66 7.98 -9.92
CA ASN A 220 2.27 8.04 -9.47
C ASN A 220 1.87 7.01 -8.41
N TYR A 221 2.79 6.18 -7.95
CA TYR A 221 2.56 5.19 -6.89
C TYR A 221 3.69 5.24 -5.88
N THR A 222 3.34 5.07 -4.63
CA THR A 222 4.25 5.06 -3.48
C THR A 222 5.43 4.10 -3.66
N ASP A 223 5.17 2.89 -4.19
CA ASP A 223 6.17 1.86 -4.51
C ASP A 223 7.30 2.33 -5.45
N TYR A 224 7.07 3.38 -6.22
CA TYR A 224 8.02 3.95 -7.16
C TYR A 224 8.50 5.32 -6.72
N ALA A 225 7.59 6.14 -6.19
CA ALA A 225 7.87 7.53 -5.84
C ALA A 225 8.79 7.64 -4.62
N VAL A 226 8.47 6.94 -3.50
CA VAL A 226 9.31 6.98 -2.29
C VAL A 226 10.71 6.39 -2.53
N PRO A 227 10.86 5.19 -3.14
CA PRO A 227 12.19 4.72 -3.51
C PRO A 227 12.94 5.67 -4.45
N ALA A 228 12.27 6.32 -5.40
CA ALA A 228 12.91 7.29 -6.27
C ALA A 228 13.44 8.50 -5.49
N GLN A 229 12.67 9.03 -4.54
CA GLN A 229 13.09 10.10 -3.64
C GLN A 229 14.32 9.68 -2.83
N LEU A 230 14.26 8.54 -2.15
CA LEU A 230 15.32 8.06 -1.27
C LEU A 230 16.59 7.61 -2.00
N ASN A 231 16.47 7.17 -3.26
CA ASN A 231 17.61 6.79 -4.11
C ASN A 231 18.12 7.94 -4.99
N GLY A 232 17.53 9.13 -4.88
CA GLY A 232 17.98 10.28 -5.68
C GLY A 232 17.72 10.13 -7.18
N ILE A 233 16.60 9.54 -7.57
CA ILE A 233 16.25 9.24 -8.96
C ILE A 233 15.16 10.22 -9.41
N ALA A 234 15.50 11.10 -10.33
CA ALA A 234 14.55 12.06 -10.89
C ALA A 234 13.74 11.51 -12.07
N ASP A 235 14.16 10.40 -12.65
CA ASP A 235 13.52 9.72 -13.77
C ASP A 235 13.36 8.23 -13.43
N VAL A 236 12.14 7.81 -13.17
CA VAL A 236 11.84 6.41 -12.83
C VAL A 236 11.96 5.56 -14.09
N PRO A 237 12.88 4.59 -14.12
CA PRO A 237 13.09 3.75 -15.28
C PRO A 237 11.88 2.86 -15.55
N LYS A 238 11.81 2.33 -16.78
CA LYS A 238 10.72 1.41 -17.18
C LYS A 238 10.60 0.25 -16.20
N VAL A 239 9.35 -0.08 -15.85
CA VAL A 239 9.02 -1.22 -14.96
C VAL A 239 9.60 -2.52 -15.54
N GLY A 240 10.14 -3.40 -14.69
CA GLY A 240 10.78 -4.64 -15.09
C GLY A 240 12.22 -4.48 -15.62
N SER A 241 12.82 -3.30 -15.49
CA SER A 241 14.26 -3.15 -15.65
C SER A 241 14.99 -3.50 -14.34
N ASP A 242 16.19 -4.09 -14.42
CA ASP A 242 17.04 -4.36 -13.25
C ASP A 242 17.23 -3.13 -12.36
N ARG A 243 17.23 -1.94 -12.96
CA ARG A 243 17.34 -0.67 -12.24
C ARG A 243 16.10 -0.40 -11.40
N MET A 244 14.92 -0.77 -11.91
CA MET A 244 13.64 -0.57 -11.20
C MET A 244 13.51 -1.49 -10.00
N ASP A 245 13.88 -2.76 -10.16
CA ASP A 245 13.89 -3.71 -9.06
C ASP A 245 14.88 -3.29 -7.96
N LYS A 246 16.03 -2.71 -8.35
CA LYS A 246 16.99 -2.11 -7.41
C LYS A 246 16.44 -0.87 -6.70
N VAL A 247 15.69 -0.02 -7.41
CA VAL A 247 15.02 1.16 -6.83
C VAL A 247 13.98 0.74 -5.80
N ARG A 248 13.18 -0.29 -6.09
CA ARG A 248 12.16 -0.80 -5.16
C ARG A 248 12.75 -1.55 -3.95
N ALA A 249 13.89 -2.20 -4.13
CA ALA A 249 14.55 -2.98 -3.09
C ALA A 249 15.45 -2.13 -2.18
N GLY A 250 15.89 -0.96 -2.64
CA GLY A 250 16.81 -0.09 -1.91
C GLY A 250 16.10 0.96 -1.07
N ILE A 251 16.59 1.18 0.15
CA ILE A 251 16.16 2.28 1.02
C ILE A 251 17.01 3.54 0.76
N GLY A 252 17.61 3.60 -0.41
CA GLY A 252 18.35 4.74 -0.91
C GLY A 252 19.58 5.11 -0.10
N ILE A 253 19.65 6.39 0.30
CA ILE A 253 20.79 6.93 1.05
C ILE A 253 20.78 6.53 2.53
N VAL A 254 19.67 6.01 3.05
CA VAL A 254 19.47 5.78 4.50
C VAL A 254 20.51 4.83 5.10
N PRO A 255 20.82 3.65 4.49
CA PRO A 255 21.82 2.76 5.05
C PRO A 255 23.22 3.39 5.13
N GLY A 256 23.58 4.22 4.15
CA GLY A 256 24.85 4.92 4.15
C GLY A 256 24.95 6.01 5.22
N LEU A 257 23.84 6.67 5.53
CA LEU A 257 23.77 7.65 6.62
C LEU A 257 24.02 7.00 7.99
N GLY A 258 23.59 5.76 8.17
CA GLY A 258 23.72 5.03 9.45
C GLY A 258 25.15 4.86 9.98
N SER A 259 26.19 5.14 9.18
CA SER A 259 27.58 5.15 9.66
C SER A 259 27.91 6.36 10.55
N GLU A 260 27.18 7.47 10.43
CA GLU A 260 27.45 8.74 11.12
C GLU A 260 26.20 9.36 11.77
N TYR A 261 25.02 8.82 11.46
CA TYR A 261 23.74 9.27 11.97
C TYR A 261 23.05 8.15 12.75
N SER A 262 22.39 8.51 13.84
CA SER A 262 21.36 7.66 14.41
C SER A 262 20.11 7.71 13.52
N VAL A 263 19.61 6.56 13.07
CA VAL A 263 18.55 6.50 12.07
C VAL A 263 17.19 6.16 12.72
N VAL A 264 16.18 6.94 12.38
CA VAL A 264 14.76 6.69 12.75
C VAL A 264 13.94 6.54 11.48
N MET A 265 13.26 5.43 11.34
CA MET A 265 12.36 5.16 10.22
C MET A 265 10.96 4.88 10.75
N GLU A 266 10.04 5.79 10.52
CA GLU A 266 8.60 5.60 10.74
C GLU A 266 7.91 5.57 9.38
N SER A 267 7.53 4.40 8.94
CA SER A 267 6.81 4.19 7.69
C SER A 267 5.92 2.97 7.78
N PRO A 268 4.65 3.05 7.37
CA PRO A 268 3.76 1.90 7.31
C PRO A 268 4.14 0.91 6.20
N ILE A 269 4.84 1.38 5.16
CA ILE A 269 5.10 0.62 3.94
C ILE A 269 6.55 0.13 3.88
N TYR A 270 7.50 0.96 4.33
CA TYR A 270 8.93 0.66 4.25
C TYR A 270 9.49 0.32 5.62
N HIS A 271 9.97 -0.91 5.76
CA HIS A 271 10.65 -1.37 6.96
C HIS A 271 12.14 -1.39 6.74
N PHE A 272 12.86 -0.88 7.71
CA PHE A 272 14.32 -0.89 7.75
C PHE A 272 14.78 -1.86 8.83
N GLU A 273 15.67 -2.80 8.48
CA GLU A 273 16.30 -3.65 9.48
C GLU A 273 17.34 -2.82 10.24
N CYS A 274 17.08 -2.63 11.52
CA CYS A 274 18.03 -1.98 12.44
C CYS A 274 18.96 -3.03 13.03
N ASP A 275 20.19 -3.06 12.54
CA ASP A 275 21.24 -3.97 13.04
C ASP A 275 22.00 -3.42 14.24
N THR A 276 21.78 -2.16 14.63
CA THR A 276 22.51 -1.46 15.68
C THR A 276 21.57 -0.79 16.68
N ASN A 277 22.07 -0.53 17.90
CA ASN A 277 21.34 0.20 18.94
C ASN A 277 21.06 1.67 18.59
N ASP A 278 21.71 2.21 17.56
CA ASP A 278 21.57 3.57 17.09
C ASP A 278 20.51 3.71 15.99
N CYS A 279 19.71 2.69 15.78
CA CYS A 279 18.64 2.67 14.81
C CYS A 279 17.32 2.31 15.49
N ALA A 280 16.28 3.07 15.22
CA ALA A 280 14.91 2.77 15.62
C ALA A 280 14.04 2.65 14.37
N SER A 281 13.59 1.44 14.04
CA SER A 281 12.50 1.22 13.10
C SER A 281 11.21 1.14 13.91
N VAL A 282 10.37 2.14 13.77
CA VAL A 282 9.09 2.22 14.46
C VAL A 282 8.03 1.72 13.48
N GLY A 283 7.21 0.78 13.88
CA GLY A 283 6.24 0.11 13.02
C GLY A 283 6.48 -1.39 12.89
N ASN A 284 7.64 -1.85 13.32
CA ASN A 284 7.86 -3.28 13.53
C ASN A 284 7.49 -3.59 14.99
N ASP A 285 6.43 -4.34 15.20
CA ASP A 285 6.14 -4.95 16.51
C ASP A 285 7.25 -5.95 16.84
N GLN A 286 8.42 -5.44 17.24
CA GLN A 286 9.54 -6.28 17.70
C GLN A 286 9.22 -7.06 18.98
N GLU A 287 8.04 -6.85 19.56
CA GLU A 287 7.59 -7.59 20.75
C GLU A 287 7.19 -9.04 20.45
N THR A 288 7.02 -9.44 19.19
CA THR A 288 6.71 -10.83 18.86
C THR A 288 7.98 -11.68 18.82
N GLY A 289 8.04 -12.72 19.65
CA GLY A 289 9.18 -13.65 19.64
C GLY A 289 9.43 -14.27 18.26
N VAL A 290 10.67 -14.67 17.98
CA VAL A 290 11.12 -15.24 16.70
C VAL A 290 10.16 -16.31 16.16
N PHE A 291 9.63 -17.16 17.04
CA PHE A 291 8.68 -18.21 16.66
C PHE A 291 7.38 -17.63 16.10
N THR A 292 6.82 -16.61 16.73
CA THR A 292 5.58 -15.95 16.28
C THR A 292 5.78 -15.30 14.92
N ARG A 293 6.91 -14.63 14.69
CA ARG A 293 7.27 -14.07 13.37
C ARG A 293 7.32 -15.13 12.29
N PHE A 294 7.93 -16.27 12.54
CA PHE A 294 7.94 -17.37 11.58
C PHE A 294 6.56 -17.97 11.32
N VAL A 295 5.70 -18.07 12.33
CA VAL A 295 4.32 -18.55 12.16
C VAL A 295 3.52 -17.58 11.29
N ASN A 296 3.63 -16.28 11.53
CA ASN A 296 2.96 -15.25 10.72
C ASN A 296 3.50 -15.25 9.29
N PHE A 297 4.81 -15.29 9.11
CA PHE A 297 5.44 -15.43 7.80
C PHE A 297 4.94 -16.69 7.05
N ALA A 298 4.84 -17.82 7.72
CA ALA A 298 4.36 -19.06 7.11
C ALA A 298 2.86 -18.97 6.72
N LYS A 299 2.03 -18.32 7.54
CA LYS A 299 0.61 -18.09 7.22
C LYS A 299 0.48 -17.20 5.97
N ASP A 300 1.22 -16.11 5.91
CA ASP A 300 1.16 -15.19 4.79
C ASP A 300 1.79 -15.78 3.54
N THR A 301 2.86 -16.56 3.67
CA THR A 301 3.38 -17.40 2.58
C THR A 301 2.31 -18.35 2.02
N ALA A 302 1.48 -18.94 2.88
CA ALA A 302 0.38 -19.78 2.43
C ALA A 302 -0.72 -18.98 1.70
N ALA A 303 -1.01 -17.75 2.10
CA ALA A 303 -1.89 -16.85 1.37
C ALA A 303 -1.35 -16.55 -0.03
N VAL A 304 -0.08 -16.15 -0.12
CA VAL A 304 0.61 -15.94 -1.41
C VAL A 304 0.56 -17.21 -2.27
N ALA A 305 0.89 -18.38 -1.71
CA ALA A 305 0.86 -19.64 -2.43
C ALA A 305 -0.53 -19.98 -2.97
N GLY A 306 -1.57 -19.78 -2.17
CA GLY A 306 -2.95 -20.03 -2.57
C GLY A 306 -3.41 -19.11 -3.70
N ARG A 307 -3.12 -17.82 -3.61
CA ARG A 307 -3.47 -16.83 -4.65
C ARG A 307 -2.64 -16.98 -5.91
N VAL A 308 -1.33 -17.23 -5.76
CA VAL A 308 -0.39 -17.32 -6.88
C VAL A 308 -0.47 -18.64 -7.62
N ALA A 309 -0.71 -19.76 -6.96
CA ALA A 309 -0.61 -21.08 -7.58
C ALA A 309 -1.95 -21.78 -7.89
N LEU A 310 -3.05 -21.35 -7.27
CA LEU A 310 -4.36 -21.98 -7.49
C LEU A 310 -5.24 -21.17 -8.45
N ALA A 311 -6.05 -21.87 -9.24
CA ALA A 311 -7.07 -21.27 -10.09
C ALA A 311 -8.39 -21.06 -9.30
N PRO A 312 -9.26 -20.09 -9.68
CA PRO A 312 -10.61 -20.01 -9.15
C PRO A 312 -11.40 -21.34 -9.37
N PRO A 313 -12.25 -21.78 -8.44
CA PRO A 313 -12.64 -21.07 -7.21
C PRO A 313 -11.68 -21.26 -6.03
N PHE A 314 -10.64 -22.10 -6.15
CA PHE A 314 -9.76 -22.44 -5.01
C PHE A 314 -8.92 -21.25 -4.53
N SER A 315 -8.45 -20.40 -5.44
CA SER A 315 -7.73 -19.18 -5.06
C SER A 315 -8.58 -18.22 -4.22
N ASN A 316 -9.89 -18.19 -4.42
CA ASN A 316 -10.81 -17.29 -3.72
C ASN A 316 -11.01 -17.62 -2.23
N VAL A 317 -10.54 -18.81 -1.80
CA VAL A 317 -10.54 -19.20 -0.38
C VAL A 317 -9.44 -18.49 0.40
N PHE A 318 -8.43 -17.99 -0.30
CA PHE A 318 -7.29 -17.29 0.29
C PHE A 318 -7.54 -15.77 0.28
N PRO A 319 -7.01 -15.04 1.27
CA PRO A 319 -7.19 -13.60 1.34
C PRO A 319 -6.60 -12.89 0.13
N GLU A 320 -7.07 -11.69 -0.17
CA GLU A 320 -6.48 -10.82 -1.17
C GLU A 320 -5.11 -10.33 -0.70
N LEU A 321 -4.19 -10.14 -1.65
CA LEU A 321 -2.81 -9.74 -1.37
C LEU A 321 -2.57 -8.26 -1.64
N ASP A 322 -3.56 -7.58 -2.22
CA ASP A 322 -3.45 -6.18 -2.61
C ASP A 322 -3.50 -5.28 -1.37
N GLY A 323 -2.65 -4.28 -1.33
CA GLY A 323 -2.61 -3.28 -0.26
C GLY A 323 -1.97 -3.73 1.05
N LYS A 324 -1.40 -4.94 1.13
CA LYS A 324 -0.77 -5.46 2.35
C LYS A 324 0.57 -6.13 2.06
N TRP A 325 1.45 -6.08 3.07
CA TRP A 325 2.74 -6.78 3.07
C TRP A 325 2.82 -7.91 4.10
N ARG A 326 1.91 -7.93 5.07
CA ARG A 326 1.78 -8.95 6.13
C ARG A 326 0.33 -9.07 6.60
N ASP A 327 0.07 -10.05 7.43
CA ASP A 327 -1.24 -10.28 8.07
C ASP A 327 -2.41 -10.37 7.07
N PHE A 328 -2.19 -11.01 5.92
CA PHE A 328 -3.20 -11.17 4.88
C PHE A 328 -4.51 -11.81 5.37
N TRP A 329 -4.45 -12.60 6.44
CA TRP A 329 -5.60 -13.28 7.04
C TRP A 329 -6.40 -12.42 8.02
N SER A 330 -5.87 -11.29 8.45
CA SER A 330 -6.63 -10.29 9.20
C SER A 330 -7.57 -9.59 8.21
N GLY A 331 -8.85 -9.50 8.56
CA GLY A 331 -9.85 -8.86 7.69
C GLY A 331 -9.71 -7.34 7.58
N GLY A 332 -8.69 -6.73 8.23
CA GLY A 332 -8.38 -5.30 8.19
C GLY A 332 -7.58 -4.93 6.94
N ASP A 333 -7.73 -3.74 6.45
CA ASP A 333 -6.84 -3.12 5.49
C ASP A 333 -5.60 -2.60 6.24
N GLU A 334 -4.38 -2.89 5.75
CA GLU A 334 -3.15 -2.41 6.39
C GLU A 334 -3.12 -0.88 6.48
N PHE A 335 -3.75 -0.21 5.53
CA PHE A 335 -3.95 1.25 5.55
C PHE A 335 -4.95 1.68 6.63
N GLY A 336 -5.90 0.85 7.01
CA GLY A 336 -6.88 1.14 8.03
C GLY A 336 -6.34 1.03 9.46
N ASP A 337 -5.72 -0.09 9.78
CA ASP A 337 -5.05 -0.32 11.07
C ASP A 337 -3.89 0.68 11.27
N ASN A 338 -3.24 1.07 10.18
CA ASN A 338 -2.10 1.96 10.17
C ASN A 338 -2.49 3.44 10.38
N ALA A 339 -3.70 3.86 10.05
CA ALA A 339 -4.16 5.23 10.31
C ALA A 339 -4.16 5.56 11.81
N GLU A 340 -4.46 4.58 12.67
CA GLU A 340 -4.37 4.71 14.13
C GLU A 340 -2.94 4.50 14.67
N GLY A 341 -2.18 3.62 14.04
CA GLY A 341 -0.89 3.14 14.52
C GLY A 341 0.33 3.99 14.13
N HIS A 342 0.29 4.69 13.01
CA HIS A 342 1.42 5.45 12.44
C HIS A 342 1.29 6.96 12.67
N THR A 343 1.26 7.34 13.94
CA THR A 343 1.20 8.76 14.33
C THR A 343 2.60 9.36 14.46
N VAL A 344 2.68 10.68 14.37
CA VAL A 344 3.91 11.43 14.65
C VAL A 344 4.53 11.10 16.02
N GLY A 345 3.71 10.68 17.00
CA GLY A 345 4.18 10.26 18.31
C GLY A 345 5.19 9.11 18.25
N LYS A 346 5.04 8.19 17.32
CA LYS A 346 6.03 7.11 17.12
C LYS A 346 7.35 7.65 16.57
N ALA A 347 7.31 8.54 15.58
CA ALA A 347 8.51 9.19 15.06
C ALA A 347 9.25 9.99 16.15
N ILE A 348 8.53 10.76 16.97
CA ILE A 348 9.07 11.50 18.11
C ILE A 348 9.70 10.56 19.14
N ASN A 349 9.02 9.47 19.50
CA ASN A 349 9.55 8.47 20.43
C ASN A 349 10.80 7.79 19.88
N GLY A 350 10.86 7.55 18.57
CA GLY A 350 12.04 7.04 17.87
C GLY A 350 13.22 8.01 18.00
N ILE A 351 13.01 9.30 17.73
CA ILE A 351 14.02 10.35 17.89
C ILE A 351 14.51 10.41 19.34
N ASP A 352 13.62 10.38 20.32
CA ASP A 352 13.97 10.36 21.74
C ASP A 352 14.83 9.14 22.11
N SER A 353 14.49 7.97 21.57
CA SER A 353 15.20 6.74 21.85
C SER A 353 16.64 6.78 21.33
N VAL A 354 16.85 7.17 20.08
CA VAL A 354 18.21 7.25 19.50
C VAL A 354 19.04 8.36 20.15
N ARG A 355 18.43 9.50 20.49
CA ARG A 355 19.11 10.58 21.21
C ARG A 355 19.54 10.19 22.63
N LYS A 356 18.78 9.32 23.29
CA LYS A 356 19.18 8.77 24.61
C LYS A 356 20.32 7.76 24.47
N ALA A 357 20.33 6.97 23.39
CA ALA A 357 21.38 6.00 23.12
C ALA A 357 22.70 6.67 22.69
N SER A 358 22.62 7.69 21.84
CA SER A 358 23.76 8.41 21.24
C SER A 358 23.54 9.93 21.27
N PRO A 359 23.70 10.58 22.45
CA PRO A 359 23.36 11.99 22.65
C PRO A 359 24.13 12.98 21.77
N ASP A 360 25.34 12.64 21.38
CA ASP A 360 26.25 13.49 20.60
C ASP A 360 26.16 13.24 19.08
N ALA A 361 25.49 12.16 18.66
CA ALA A 361 25.32 11.84 17.25
C ALA A 361 24.14 12.62 16.66
N PRO A 362 24.28 13.14 15.43
CA PRO A 362 23.13 13.66 14.71
C PRO A 362 22.14 12.54 14.39
N PHE A 363 20.87 12.86 14.26
CA PHE A 363 19.87 11.88 13.83
C PHE A 363 19.34 12.20 12.44
N PHE A 364 19.00 11.15 11.70
CA PHE A 364 18.18 11.17 10.51
C PHE A 364 16.83 10.51 10.83
N ALA A 365 15.74 11.25 10.70
CA ALA A 365 14.40 10.74 10.94
C ALA A 365 13.56 10.85 9.66
N LEU A 366 13.10 9.72 9.14
CA LEU A 366 12.08 9.66 8.10
C LEU A 366 10.73 9.39 8.76
N TRP A 367 9.78 10.29 8.57
CA TRP A 367 8.37 10.08 8.91
C TRP A 367 7.55 10.04 7.61
N HIS A 368 7.19 8.84 7.18
CA HIS A 368 6.28 8.62 6.07
C HIS A 368 4.89 8.33 6.63
N THR A 369 4.00 9.31 6.49
CA THR A 369 2.62 9.22 6.98
C THR A 369 1.65 8.92 5.86
N ILE A 370 0.75 7.95 6.10
CA ILE A 370 -0.37 7.64 5.20
C ILE A 370 -1.66 8.36 5.60
N ARG A 371 -1.57 9.38 6.48
CA ARG A 371 -2.77 10.09 6.95
C ARG A 371 -3.58 10.69 5.82
N THR A 372 -2.93 11.15 4.76
CA THR A 372 -3.54 11.74 3.57
C THR A 372 -3.85 10.74 2.45
N HIS A 373 -3.46 9.47 2.63
CA HIS A 373 -3.84 8.37 1.76
C HIS A 373 -5.27 7.90 2.06
N ALA A 374 -5.99 7.51 1.04
CA ALA A 374 -7.30 6.88 1.20
C ALA A 374 -7.21 5.50 1.90
N PRO A 375 -8.23 5.10 2.69
CA PRO A 375 -9.50 5.78 2.93
C PRO A 375 -9.38 6.93 3.94
N TRP A 376 -10.03 8.05 3.65
CA TRP A 376 -10.02 9.23 4.51
C TRP A 376 -11.09 9.09 5.60
N ALA A 377 -10.73 8.46 6.70
CA ALA A 377 -11.69 8.02 7.74
C ALA A 377 -11.68 8.88 9.01
N VAL A 378 -11.05 10.05 8.98
CA VAL A 378 -10.89 10.91 10.15
C VAL A 378 -11.56 12.28 9.97
N ASP A 379 -11.94 12.89 11.10
CA ASP A 379 -12.26 14.30 11.17
C ASP A 379 -11.00 15.17 11.26
N ARG A 380 -11.15 16.49 11.42
CA ARG A 380 -10.02 17.43 11.49
C ARG A 380 -9.18 17.30 12.74
N GLU A 381 -9.73 16.75 13.79
CA GLU A 381 -9.09 16.47 15.06
C GLU A 381 -8.35 15.13 15.06
N GLY A 382 -8.49 14.35 13.96
CA GLY A 382 -7.89 13.03 13.80
C GLY A 382 -8.69 11.90 14.43
N THR A 383 -9.93 12.18 14.83
CA THR A 383 -10.84 11.17 15.38
C THR A 383 -11.50 10.39 14.26
N LEU A 384 -11.62 9.07 14.42
CA LEU A 384 -12.23 8.21 13.41
C LEU A 384 -13.71 8.51 13.24
N ILE A 385 -14.12 8.79 12.02
CA ILE A 385 -15.53 8.89 11.62
C ILE A 385 -16.14 7.49 11.56
N TYR A 386 -15.37 6.50 11.10
CA TYR A 386 -15.69 5.07 11.12
C TYR A 386 -14.38 4.27 11.23
N PRO A 387 -14.42 3.04 11.78
CA PRO A 387 -13.22 2.22 11.86
C PRO A 387 -12.71 1.88 10.46
N ALA A 388 -11.49 2.22 10.19
CA ALA A 388 -10.83 1.90 8.93
C ALA A 388 -10.65 0.38 8.72
N THR A 389 -10.83 -0.40 9.79
CA THR A 389 -10.73 -1.88 9.79
C THR A 389 -12.03 -2.61 9.48
N LEU A 390 -13.16 -1.90 9.37
CA LEU A 390 -14.39 -2.59 8.97
C LEU A 390 -14.19 -3.21 7.60
N PRO A 391 -14.61 -4.50 7.43
CA PRO A 391 -14.77 -5.07 6.10
C PRO A 391 -15.68 -4.09 5.37
N VAL A 392 -15.09 -3.43 4.42
CA VAL A 392 -15.68 -2.32 3.74
C VAL A 392 -17.00 -2.78 3.22
N VAL A 393 -18.06 -2.20 3.73
CA VAL A 393 -19.36 -2.30 3.13
C VAL A 393 -19.13 -1.90 1.67
N GLU A 394 -19.45 -2.79 0.72
CA GLU A 394 -19.35 -2.49 -0.70
C GLU A 394 -19.92 -1.10 -0.94
N GLY A 395 -19.08 -0.10 -1.17
CA GLY A 395 -19.52 1.28 -1.26
C GLY A 395 -18.81 2.27 -0.35
N ALA A 396 -18.42 1.91 0.87
CA ALA A 396 -17.49 2.72 1.64
C ALA A 396 -16.05 2.60 1.08
N HIS A 397 -15.78 1.58 0.26
CA HIS A 397 -14.63 1.52 -0.65
C HIS A 397 -14.61 2.61 -1.71
N MET A 398 -15.72 3.30 -1.89
CA MET A 398 -15.77 4.39 -2.85
C MET A 398 -14.98 5.57 -2.35
N VAL A 399 -14.84 5.69 -1.03
CA VAL A 399 -13.95 6.67 -0.41
C VAL A 399 -12.51 6.22 -0.61
N GLY A 400 -11.93 6.62 -1.74
CA GLY A 400 -10.54 6.36 -2.08
C GLY A 400 -10.20 5.02 -2.69
N SER A 401 -11.15 4.33 -3.32
CA SER A 401 -10.86 3.09 -4.04
C SER A 401 -10.08 3.36 -5.34
N ASP A 402 -9.17 2.44 -5.68
CA ASP A 402 -8.41 2.45 -6.93
C ASP A 402 -9.22 2.01 -8.15
N LYS A 403 -10.50 1.71 -7.99
CA LYS A 403 -11.33 1.19 -9.08
C LYS A 403 -11.88 2.33 -9.94
N ALA A 404 -11.70 2.23 -11.23
CA ALA A 404 -12.23 3.17 -12.20
C ALA A 404 -13.77 3.33 -12.07
N GLY A 405 -14.25 4.57 -12.23
CA GLY A 405 -15.68 4.87 -12.32
C GLY A 405 -16.42 4.96 -10.99
N LEU A 406 -15.73 5.21 -9.89
CA LEU A 406 -16.34 5.29 -8.57
C LEU A 406 -16.96 6.64 -8.25
N TYR A 407 -16.36 7.72 -8.73
CA TYR A 407 -16.91 9.06 -8.56
C TYR A 407 -18.04 9.27 -9.59
N THR A 408 -19.24 8.88 -9.22
CA THR A 408 -20.38 8.86 -10.14
C THR A 408 -21.17 10.17 -10.15
N SER A 409 -20.91 11.06 -9.19
CA SER A 409 -21.56 12.36 -9.11
C SER A 409 -20.63 13.44 -8.53
N PRO A 410 -20.85 14.73 -8.88
CA PRO A 410 -20.12 15.86 -8.26
C PRO A 410 -20.30 15.95 -6.74
N GLU A 411 -21.44 15.50 -6.23
CA GLU A 411 -21.73 15.50 -4.79
C GLU A 411 -20.85 14.49 -4.07
N LEU A 412 -20.67 13.30 -4.62
CA LEU A 412 -19.79 12.28 -4.06
C LEU A 412 -18.33 12.77 -4.10
N GLU A 413 -17.89 13.32 -5.22
CA GLU A 413 -16.57 13.94 -5.34
C GLU A 413 -16.36 15.02 -4.27
N SER A 414 -17.34 15.87 -4.01
CA SER A 414 -17.25 16.92 -3.00
C SER A 414 -17.14 16.36 -1.58
N ILE A 415 -17.81 15.26 -1.23
CA ILE A 415 -17.65 14.57 0.05
C ILE A 415 -16.21 14.06 0.19
N GLU A 416 -15.72 13.37 -0.83
CA GLU A 416 -14.37 12.80 -0.85
C GLU A 416 -13.30 13.88 -0.66
N ARG A 417 -13.42 15.01 -1.36
CA ARG A 417 -12.52 16.15 -1.20
C ARG A 417 -12.50 16.66 0.23
N ARG A 418 -13.65 16.76 0.88
CA ARG A 418 -13.72 17.22 2.29
C ARG A 418 -13.11 16.22 3.26
N LEU A 419 -13.32 14.93 3.06
CA LEU A 419 -12.68 13.89 3.88
C LEU A 419 -11.16 13.95 3.72
N TRP A 420 -10.71 14.13 2.49
CA TRP A 420 -9.28 14.29 2.21
C TRP A 420 -8.72 15.56 2.84
N ALA A 421 -9.42 16.69 2.73
CA ALA A 421 -9.03 17.93 3.41
C ALA A 421 -8.96 17.77 4.93
N ASN A 422 -9.92 17.04 5.55
CA ASN A 422 -9.86 16.76 6.99
C ASN A 422 -8.63 15.96 7.37
N ALA A 423 -8.32 14.91 6.61
CA ALA A 423 -7.14 14.08 6.82
C ALA A 423 -5.83 14.89 6.66
N ALA A 424 -5.79 15.81 5.68
CA ALA A 424 -4.66 16.70 5.48
C ALA A 424 -4.52 17.75 6.62
N ILE A 425 -5.63 18.25 7.14
CA ILE A 425 -5.64 19.16 8.31
C ILE A 425 -5.15 18.41 9.56
N ASP A 426 -5.56 17.16 9.77
CA ASP A 426 -5.01 16.36 10.87
C ASP A 426 -3.51 16.07 10.68
N MET A 427 -3.06 15.80 9.46
CA MET A 427 -1.63 15.66 9.15
C MET A 427 -0.86 16.95 9.50
N ASP A 428 -1.39 18.13 9.16
CA ASP A 428 -0.79 19.42 9.55
C ASP A 428 -0.73 19.58 11.08
N ARG A 429 -1.77 19.17 11.81
CA ARG A 429 -1.78 19.16 13.28
C ARG A 429 -0.68 18.23 13.84
N GLN A 430 -0.47 17.07 13.26
CA GLN A 430 0.60 16.17 13.63
C GLN A 430 1.99 16.74 13.30
N LEU A 431 2.14 17.41 12.15
CA LEU A 431 3.35 18.16 11.83
C LEU A 431 3.64 19.23 12.90
N GLY A 432 2.59 19.91 13.38
CA GLY A 432 2.71 20.86 14.49
C GLY A 432 3.31 20.24 15.74
N GLN A 433 2.90 19.04 16.12
CA GLN A 433 3.47 18.31 17.26
C GLN A 433 4.97 18.01 17.07
N LEU A 434 5.38 17.67 15.84
CA LEU A 434 6.79 17.45 15.53
C LEU A 434 7.61 18.74 15.61
N LEU A 435 7.09 19.84 15.06
CA LEU A 435 7.75 21.16 15.13
C LEU A 435 7.87 21.63 16.58
N ASP A 436 6.81 21.47 17.38
CA ASP A 436 6.83 21.80 18.81
C ASP A 436 7.86 20.98 19.58
N TYR A 437 7.95 19.67 19.29
CA TYR A 437 8.98 18.81 19.88
C TYR A 437 10.40 19.29 19.55
N LEU A 438 10.65 19.64 18.29
CA LEU A 438 11.97 20.14 17.88
C LEU A 438 12.32 21.47 18.57
N GLU A 439 11.36 22.38 18.70
CA GLU A 439 11.58 23.66 19.39
C GLU A 439 11.79 23.49 20.90
N GLN A 440 10.93 22.69 21.57
CA GLN A 440 11.03 22.45 23.03
C GLN A 440 12.34 21.77 23.41
N ASN A 441 12.94 21.00 22.50
CA ASN A 441 14.22 20.34 22.71
C ASN A 441 15.42 21.12 22.16
N ASN A 442 15.24 22.36 21.70
CA ASN A 442 16.29 23.22 21.09
C ASN A 442 16.97 22.54 19.87
N LEU A 443 16.22 21.74 19.12
CA LEU A 443 16.73 21.03 17.94
C LEU A 443 16.42 21.78 16.63
N MET A 444 15.40 22.66 16.63
CA MET A 444 14.88 23.31 15.44
C MET A 444 15.95 24.05 14.63
N ASP A 445 16.88 24.74 15.30
CA ASP A 445 17.90 25.55 14.64
C ASP A 445 18.87 24.69 13.81
N ASN A 446 19.43 23.63 14.42
CA ASN A 446 20.37 22.73 13.75
C ASN A 446 19.71 21.50 13.10
N THR A 447 18.46 21.63 12.66
CA THR A 447 17.75 20.55 11.96
C THR A 447 17.39 21.00 10.56
N MET A 448 17.80 20.21 9.57
CA MET A 448 17.22 20.26 8.23
C MET A 448 15.85 19.59 8.28
N ILE A 449 14.81 20.26 7.79
CA ILE A 449 13.46 19.68 7.69
C ILE A 449 13.08 19.68 6.22
N VAL A 450 12.76 18.50 5.69
CA VAL A 450 12.17 18.32 4.37
C VAL A 450 10.72 17.89 4.57
N PHE A 451 9.80 18.65 4.03
CA PHE A 451 8.38 18.28 3.94
C PHE A 451 7.99 18.14 2.47
N THR A 452 7.43 17.00 2.12
CA THR A 452 6.96 16.71 0.76
C THR A 452 5.86 15.65 0.77
N ALA A 453 5.35 15.31 -0.42
CA ALA A 453 4.55 14.10 -0.65
C ALA A 453 5.30 13.15 -1.59
N ASP A 454 4.86 11.91 -1.61
CA ASP A 454 5.34 10.95 -2.61
C ASP A 454 4.71 11.24 -3.98
N HIS A 455 3.40 11.35 -4.06
CA HIS A 455 2.59 11.80 -5.20
C HIS A 455 1.26 12.37 -4.70
N GLY A 456 0.44 12.87 -5.59
CA GLY A 456 -0.95 13.21 -5.35
C GLY A 456 -1.90 12.17 -5.95
N ALA A 457 -3.17 12.51 -5.99
CA ALA A 457 -4.22 11.72 -6.62
C ALA A 457 -5.27 12.63 -7.25
N THR A 458 -6.10 12.14 -8.14
CA THR A 458 -7.19 12.90 -8.76
C THR A 458 -8.54 12.24 -8.51
N MET A 459 -9.59 13.04 -8.45
CA MET A 459 -10.95 12.54 -8.40
C MET A 459 -11.43 12.24 -9.84
N SER A 460 -11.08 11.05 -10.35
CA SER A 460 -11.45 10.63 -11.69
C SER A 460 -12.68 9.73 -11.68
N THR A 461 -13.60 9.97 -12.63
CA THR A 461 -14.79 9.14 -12.84
C THR A 461 -14.54 7.99 -13.81
N LYS A 462 -13.40 7.91 -14.47
CA LYS A 462 -13.15 7.00 -15.59
C LYS A 462 -12.03 6.02 -15.37
N ILE A 463 -10.97 6.43 -14.69
CA ILE A 463 -9.76 5.63 -14.48
C ILE A 463 -9.30 5.76 -13.03
N ASP A 464 -8.30 4.96 -12.69
CA ASP A 464 -7.58 4.99 -11.43
C ASP A 464 -7.18 6.42 -11.03
N ARG A 465 -7.44 6.81 -9.78
CA ARG A 465 -7.15 8.13 -9.22
C ARG A 465 -5.67 8.54 -9.32
N ARG A 466 -4.76 7.59 -9.47
CA ARG A 466 -3.32 7.83 -9.59
C ARG A 466 -2.84 7.90 -11.04
N VAL A 467 -3.71 7.65 -12.03
CA VAL A 467 -3.36 7.69 -13.45
C VAL A 467 -3.82 8.97 -14.12
N GLY A 468 -4.98 9.51 -13.75
CA GLY A 468 -5.56 10.74 -14.30
C GLY A 468 -6.04 10.60 -15.76
N ASP A 469 -7.20 11.15 -16.09
CA ASP A 469 -7.81 11.09 -17.42
C ASP A 469 -7.10 12.02 -18.41
N THR A 470 -6.63 13.18 -17.91
CA THR A 470 -6.06 14.24 -18.74
C THR A 470 -4.60 14.51 -18.36
N LEU A 471 -3.87 15.15 -19.28
CA LEU A 471 -2.51 15.60 -19.01
C LEU A 471 -2.48 16.64 -17.86
N GLU A 472 -3.52 17.45 -17.77
CA GLU A 472 -3.70 18.45 -16.72
C GLU A 472 -3.78 17.78 -15.35
N GLN A 473 -4.67 16.80 -15.17
CA GLN A 473 -4.78 16.05 -13.91
C GLN A 473 -3.46 15.36 -13.51
N ARG A 474 -2.75 14.79 -14.49
CA ARG A 474 -1.45 14.14 -14.23
C ARG A 474 -0.42 15.09 -13.66
N TRP A 475 -0.34 16.32 -14.18
CA TRP A 475 0.65 17.29 -13.75
C TRP A 475 0.19 18.11 -12.53
N SER A 476 -1.05 18.60 -12.50
CA SER A 476 -1.51 19.50 -11.43
C SER A 476 -1.98 18.75 -10.18
N GLU A 477 -2.54 17.55 -10.33
CA GLU A 477 -3.17 16.84 -9.22
C GLU A 477 -2.36 15.63 -8.73
N ILE A 478 -1.62 14.94 -9.62
CA ILE A 478 -0.89 13.72 -9.25
C ILE A 478 0.61 13.99 -9.10
N ALA A 479 1.23 14.61 -10.11
CA ALA A 479 2.67 14.85 -10.08
C ALA A 479 3.06 16.03 -9.18
N HIS A 480 2.26 17.12 -9.15
CA HIS A 480 2.56 18.33 -8.39
C HIS A 480 2.34 18.11 -6.90
N VAL A 481 3.43 18.15 -6.15
CA VAL A 481 3.45 17.89 -4.71
C VAL A 481 4.04 19.07 -3.95
N PRO A 482 3.62 19.31 -2.69
CA PRO A 482 4.26 20.32 -1.86
C PRO A 482 5.71 19.93 -1.59
N LEU A 483 6.61 20.92 -1.62
CA LEU A 483 8.01 20.72 -1.23
C LEU A 483 8.51 21.96 -0.50
N MET A 484 8.89 21.77 0.76
CA MET A 484 9.52 22.77 1.61
C MET A 484 10.79 22.18 2.20
N VAL A 485 11.86 22.94 2.16
CA VAL A 485 13.13 22.56 2.79
C VAL A 485 13.57 23.69 3.72
N LYS A 486 13.60 23.42 5.02
CA LYS A 486 14.26 24.27 5.98
C LYS A 486 15.71 23.80 6.13
N ASP A 487 16.64 24.61 5.68
CA ASP A 487 18.07 24.34 5.92
C ASP A 487 18.43 24.57 7.41
N PRO A 488 19.52 23.97 7.90
CA PRO A 488 20.05 24.31 9.20
C PRO A 488 20.24 25.84 9.31
N HIS A 489 19.90 26.41 10.45
CA HIS A 489 20.00 27.84 10.76
C HIS A 489 19.15 28.76 9.84
N GLN A 490 18.29 28.22 9.00
CA GLN A 490 17.40 29.05 8.18
C GLN A 490 16.27 29.64 9.03
N THR A 491 16.14 30.98 9.02
CA THR A 491 15.16 31.75 9.80
C THR A 491 14.24 32.60 8.95
N SER A 492 14.42 32.61 7.62
CA SER A 492 13.62 33.41 6.70
C SER A 492 13.18 32.58 5.49
N PRO A 493 11.97 32.90 4.95
CA PRO A 493 11.44 32.16 3.80
C PRO A 493 12.23 32.49 2.53
N LYS A 494 12.29 31.49 1.64
CA LYS A 494 12.73 31.63 0.26
C LYS A 494 11.72 30.95 -0.64
N VAL A 495 11.64 31.40 -1.90
CA VAL A 495 10.78 30.79 -2.91
C VAL A 495 11.60 30.46 -4.14
N VAL A 496 11.47 29.24 -4.63
CA VAL A 496 12.07 28.74 -5.86
C VAL A 496 10.94 28.35 -6.81
N THR A 497 10.87 29.03 -7.95
CA THR A 497 9.82 28.81 -8.97
C THR A 497 10.30 27.93 -10.13
N ALA A 498 11.59 27.62 -10.20
CA ALA A 498 12.11 26.72 -11.21
C ALA A 498 11.63 25.28 -10.94
N PRO A 499 11.19 24.54 -11.97
CA PRO A 499 10.71 23.17 -11.79
C PRO A 499 11.76 22.25 -11.17
N ARG A 500 11.32 21.41 -10.23
CA ARG A 500 12.16 20.45 -9.50
C ARG A 500 11.51 19.08 -9.48
N SER A 501 12.34 18.02 -9.42
CA SER A 501 11.89 16.67 -9.11
C SER A 501 12.13 16.34 -7.64
N THR A 502 11.21 15.62 -7.02
CA THR A 502 11.41 15.10 -5.65
C THR A 502 12.60 14.13 -5.55
N GLY A 503 13.02 13.53 -6.66
CA GLY A 503 14.25 12.74 -6.72
C GLY A 503 15.53 13.52 -6.42
N GLN A 504 15.49 14.87 -6.42
CA GLN A 504 16.62 15.72 -6.08
C GLN A 504 16.83 15.86 -4.55
N ILE A 505 15.86 15.45 -3.74
CA ILE A 505 15.88 15.61 -2.28
C ILE A 505 17.05 14.83 -1.65
N ALA A 506 17.27 13.57 -2.08
CA ALA A 506 18.36 12.75 -1.51
C ALA A 506 19.71 13.41 -1.62
N ARG A 507 20.04 14.00 -2.78
CA ARG A 507 21.29 14.74 -2.98
C ARG A 507 21.38 15.96 -2.09
N THR A 508 20.25 16.68 -1.93
CA THR A 508 20.20 17.87 -1.06
C THR A 508 20.45 17.52 0.40
N VAL A 509 19.90 16.38 0.87
CA VAL A 509 20.17 15.86 2.22
C VAL A 509 21.64 15.48 2.38
N LEU A 510 22.23 14.80 1.41
CA LEU A 510 23.65 14.44 1.46
C LEU A 510 24.57 15.66 1.46
N ASP A 511 24.26 16.68 0.66
CA ASP A 511 25.01 17.93 0.63
C ASP A 511 24.97 18.63 2.01
N ALA A 512 23.80 18.68 2.66
CA ALA A 512 23.65 19.23 4.00
C ALA A 512 24.40 18.39 5.06
N ALA A 513 24.45 17.07 4.91
CA ALA A 513 25.18 16.15 5.78
C ALA A 513 26.70 16.16 5.54
N GLY A 514 27.19 16.85 4.52
CA GLY A 514 28.58 16.80 4.09
C GLY A 514 29.00 15.42 3.61
N ALA A 515 28.07 14.66 3.05
CA ALA A 515 28.25 13.30 2.59
C ALA A 515 28.40 13.24 1.07
N THR A 516 29.37 12.46 0.60
CA THR A 516 29.61 12.22 -0.81
C THR A 516 29.31 10.75 -1.12
N PRO A 517 28.41 10.44 -2.07
CA PRO A 517 28.14 9.07 -2.47
C PRO A 517 29.33 8.47 -3.21
N SER A 518 29.48 7.14 -3.10
CA SER A 518 30.46 6.40 -3.89
C SER A 518 30.21 6.60 -5.39
N SER A 519 31.24 6.43 -6.21
CA SER A 519 31.18 6.63 -7.68
C SER A 519 30.15 5.75 -8.39
N ASN A 520 29.61 4.76 -7.73
CA ASN A 520 28.62 3.82 -8.29
C ASN A 520 27.17 4.31 -8.15
N LEU A 521 26.93 5.38 -7.39
CA LEU A 521 25.60 5.94 -7.17
C LEU A 521 25.40 7.22 -7.99
N THR A 522 24.61 7.14 -9.06
CA THR A 522 24.25 8.31 -9.86
C THR A 522 22.98 8.93 -9.26
N LEU A 523 23.13 10.01 -8.53
CA LEU A 523 22.02 10.80 -7.99
C LEU A 523 21.65 11.95 -8.92
N ALA A 524 20.38 12.34 -8.90
CA ALA A 524 19.93 13.61 -9.46
C ALA A 524 20.69 14.77 -8.77
N PRO A 525 20.87 15.91 -9.46
CA PRO A 525 21.51 17.08 -8.84
C PRO A 525 20.69 17.59 -7.64
N SER A 526 21.33 18.31 -6.74
CA SER A 526 20.65 18.91 -5.57
C SER A 526 19.53 19.89 -5.99
N LEU A 527 18.54 20.07 -5.13
CA LEU A 527 17.48 21.09 -5.28
C LEU A 527 18.03 22.52 -5.38
N THR A 528 19.22 22.76 -4.83
CA THR A 528 19.91 24.06 -4.90
C THR A 528 20.59 24.33 -6.24
N SER A 529 20.73 23.30 -7.06
CA SER A 529 21.31 23.41 -8.41
C SER A 529 20.19 23.53 -9.43
N ASP A 530 20.38 24.36 -10.46
CA ASP A 530 19.46 24.36 -11.59
C ASP A 530 19.58 23.05 -12.35
N PRO A 531 18.47 22.31 -12.56
CA PRO A 531 18.51 21.07 -13.30
C PRO A 531 18.83 21.35 -14.78
N ALA A 532 19.71 20.53 -15.37
CA ALA A 532 20.04 20.63 -16.79
C ALA A 532 18.85 20.24 -17.69
N GLU A 533 17.94 19.42 -17.15
CA GLU A 533 16.77 18.92 -17.87
C GLU A 533 15.50 19.09 -17.04
N PRO A 534 14.33 19.23 -17.71
CA PRO A 534 13.05 19.37 -17.03
C PRO A 534 12.70 18.08 -16.24
N PRO A 535 11.90 18.19 -15.16
CA PRO A 535 11.43 17.02 -14.43
C PRO A 535 10.67 16.03 -15.32
N VAL A 536 10.81 14.76 -15.00
CA VAL A 536 10.07 13.66 -15.64
C VAL A 536 9.17 13.02 -14.60
N PHE A 537 7.89 12.88 -14.94
CA PHE A 537 6.91 12.15 -14.16
C PHE A 537 6.52 10.87 -14.89
N SER A 538 6.56 9.72 -14.24
CA SER A 538 6.19 8.44 -14.82
C SER A 538 4.85 7.95 -14.28
N THR A 539 3.86 7.77 -15.17
CA THR A 539 2.64 7.03 -14.79
C THR A 539 2.86 5.54 -15.00
N VAL A 540 2.61 4.77 -13.96
CA VAL A 540 2.65 3.31 -13.99
C VAL A 540 1.22 2.79 -14.04
N ALA A 541 0.89 2.02 -15.06
CA ALA A 541 -0.42 1.40 -15.21
C ALA A 541 -0.24 -0.01 -15.79
N GLY A 542 -0.85 -1.01 -15.14
CA GLY A 542 -0.75 -2.41 -15.58
C GLY A 542 0.70 -2.93 -15.72
N GLY A 543 1.63 -2.42 -14.89
CA GLY A 543 3.05 -2.79 -14.93
C GLY A 543 3.87 -2.09 -16.02
N VAL A 544 3.32 -1.09 -16.70
CA VAL A 544 4.00 -0.31 -17.73
C VAL A 544 4.19 1.13 -17.24
N ALA A 545 5.43 1.61 -17.22
CA ALA A 545 5.74 3.01 -16.92
C ALA A 545 5.75 3.84 -18.23
N THR A 546 4.99 4.93 -18.21
CA THR A 546 4.95 5.91 -19.30
C THR A 546 5.53 7.23 -18.79
N PRO A 547 6.71 7.66 -19.27
CA PRO A 547 7.33 8.91 -18.85
C PRO A 547 6.66 10.11 -19.53
N TRP A 548 6.50 11.20 -18.78
CA TRP A 548 6.00 12.50 -19.21
C TRP A 548 7.04 13.55 -18.85
N VAL A 549 7.56 14.24 -19.86
CA VAL A 549 8.52 15.34 -19.65
C VAL A 549 7.76 16.63 -19.38
N TYR A 550 8.16 17.38 -18.36
CA TYR A 550 7.56 18.66 -18.03
C TYR A 550 7.74 19.67 -19.18
N ALA A 551 6.64 20.17 -19.69
CA ALA A 551 6.61 21.15 -20.80
C ALA A 551 5.86 22.44 -20.44
N GLY A 552 5.74 22.75 -19.13
CA GLY A 552 4.83 23.74 -18.61
C GLY A 552 3.51 23.07 -18.23
N ALA A 553 3.28 22.84 -16.94
CA ALA A 553 2.03 22.26 -16.47
C ALA A 553 0.94 23.34 -16.44
N PRO A 554 -0.31 23.03 -16.83
CA PRO A 554 -1.42 23.90 -16.53
C PRO A 554 -1.54 24.01 -15.00
N GLU A 555 -1.63 25.25 -14.52
CA GLU A 555 -1.92 25.51 -13.11
C GLU A 555 -3.44 25.44 -12.95
N ASN A 556 -3.93 24.29 -12.53
CA ASN A 556 -5.33 24.12 -12.17
C ASN A 556 -5.45 23.98 -10.65
N ASP A 557 -6.35 24.72 -10.06
CA ASP A 557 -6.70 24.56 -8.65
C ASP A 557 -8.10 23.92 -8.57
N PRO A 558 -8.15 22.60 -8.37
CA PRO A 558 -9.42 21.90 -8.28
C PRO A 558 -10.12 22.10 -6.93
N TRP A 559 -9.48 22.79 -5.97
CA TRP A 559 -9.99 22.96 -4.61
C TRP A 559 -10.75 24.26 -4.45
N THR A 560 -11.97 24.17 -3.98
CA THR A 560 -12.79 25.32 -3.64
C THR A 560 -12.70 25.64 -2.14
N GLN A 561 -13.04 26.88 -1.76
CA GLN A 561 -13.14 27.23 -0.35
C GLN A 561 -14.19 26.36 0.37
N ALA A 562 -15.22 25.89 -0.33
CA ALA A 562 -16.23 24.99 0.22
C ALA A 562 -15.68 23.60 0.57
N ASP A 563 -14.65 23.13 -0.15
CA ASP A 563 -14.01 21.84 0.14
C ASP A 563 -13.11 21.93 1.38
N LEU A 564 -12.52 23.09 1.63
CA LEU A 564 -11.51 23.30 2.67
C LEU A 564 -12.13 23.80 3.98
N SER A 565 -13.18 24.62 3.91
CA SER A 565 -13.81 25.20 5.09
C SER A 565 -15.08 24.44 5.46
N PRO A 566 -15.31 24.14 6.73
CA PRO A 566 -16.63 23.74 7.18
C PRO A 566 -17.57 24.90 6.94
N THR A 567 -18.58 24.72 6.13
CA THR A 567 -19.61 25.73 5.88
C THR A 567 -20.44 26.03 7.14
N ASP A 568 -20.52 25.04 8.02
CA ASP A 568 -21.10 25.15 9.36
C ASP A 568 -20.31 24.21 10.26
N PRO A 569 -19.73 24.68 11.38
CA PRO A 569 -19.05 23.81 12.35
C PRO A 569 -19.94 22.69 12.91
N GLN A 570 -21.26 22.90 12.91
CA GLN A 570 -22.23 21.89 13.35
C GLN A 570 -22.63 20.92 12.22
N HIS A 571 -22.36 21.28 10.96
CA HIS A 571 -22.77 20.49 9.79
C HIS A 571 -21.65 20.46 8.72
N PRO A 572 -20.47 19.95 9.08
CA PRO A 572 -19.28 20.01 8.22
C PRO A 572 -19.41 19.25 6.88
N PHE A 573 -20.44 18.42 6.74
CA PHE A 573 -20.72 17.62 5.55
C PHE A 573 -22.05 17.93 4.86
N ALA A 574 -22.58 19.12 5.10
CA ALA A 574 -23.75 19.60 4.38
C ALA A 574 -23.40 19.87 2.90
N ILE A 575 -23.36 18.84 2.10
CA ILE A 575 -22.97 18.86 0.70
C ILE A 575 -24.10 18.33 -0.17
N GLY A 576 -24.24 18.90 -1.36
CA GLY A 576 -25.05 18.35 -2.44
C GLY A 576 -26.52 18.73 -2.40
N ILE A 577 -27.05 19.19 -1.30
CA ILE A 577 -28.40 19.73 -1.21
C ILE A 577 -28.32 21.17 -0.76
N ASP A 578 -29.32 21.94 -1.16
CA ASP A 578 -29.46 23.32 -0.74
C ASP A 578 -29.15 23.44 0.76
N GLN A 579 -27.99 24.00 1.07
CA GLN A 579 -27.50 24.18 2.45
C GLN A 579 -28.52 24.92 3.32
N GLY A 580 -29.38 25.70 2.68
CA GLY A 580 -30.51 26.36 3.33
C GLY A 580 -31.53 25.40 3.95
N LEU A 581 -31.49 24.11 3.68
CA LEU A 581 -32.38 23.10 4.29
C LEU A 581 -31.89 22.59 5.64
N ILE A 582 -30.59 22.69 5.92
CA ILE A 582 -30.02 22.15 7.16
C ILE A 582 -30.58 22.88 8.38
N GLY A 583 -30.94 22.11 9.40
CA GLY A 583 -31.59 22.61 10.60
C GLY A 583 -33.07 22.93 10.40
N ARG A 584 -33.66 22.65 9.23
CA ARG A 584 -35.08 22.87 8.93
C ARG A 584 -35.84 21.55 8.83
N PRO A 585 -37.17 21.59 8.99
CA PRO A 585 -38.02 20.45 8.68
C PRO A 585 -37.92 20.04 7.20
N VAL A 586 -38.16 18.76 6.92
CA VAL A 586 -38.15 18.23 5.56
C VAL A 586 -39.16 18.97 4.70
N PRO A 587 -38.79 19.49 3.53
CA PRO A 587 -39.71 20.22 2.66
C PRO A 587 -40.79 19.31 2.04
N SER A 588 -41.88 19.92 1.55
CA SER A 588 -42.87 19.22 0.75
C SER A 588 -42.23 18.69 -0.54
N GLY A 589 -42.62 17.48 -0.97
CA GLY A 589 -42.04 16.80 -2.15
C GLY A 589 -41.00 15.75 -1.82
N TYR A 590 -40.74 15.52 -0.55
CA TYR A 590 -39.98 14.40 -0.05
C TYR A 590 -40.88 13.43 0.73
N VAL A 591 -40.63 12.16 0.58
CA VAL A 591 -41.34 11.09 1.30
C VAL A 591 -40.38 10.35 2.21
N SER A 592 -40.87 9.94 3.38
CA SER A 592 -40.10 9.09 4.29
C SER A 592 -39.87 7.71 3.67
N VAL A 593 -38.69 7.19 3.85
CA VAL A 593 -38.26 5.85 3.39
C VAL A 593 -38.25 4.91 4.61
N ASP A 594 -39.45 4.53 5.08
CA ASP A 594 -39.63 3.71 6.30
C ASP A 594 -39.03 2.30 6.20
N SER A 595 -38.79 1.83 4.97
CA SER A 595 -38.17 0.51 4.71
C SER A 595 -36.67 0.57 4.44
N ALA A 596 -36.04 1.73 4.58
CA ALA A 596 -34.61 1.85 4.41
C ALA A 596 -33.89 1.19 5.62
N GLY A 597 -33.04 0.22 5.33
CA GLY A 597 -32.07 -0.25 6.31
C GLY A 597 -31.04 0.86 6.55
N VAL A 598 -31.07 1.51 7.70
CA VAL A 598 -30.05 2.48 8.09
C VAL A 598 -29.06 1.79 9.02
N ASN A 599 -27.82 1.66 8.57
CA ASN A 599 -26.72 1.12 9.35
C ASN A 599 -25.73 2.24 9.66
N ALA A 600 -25.72 2.68 10.91
CA ALA A 600 -24.68 3.59 11.38
C ALA A 600 -23.40 2.81 11.63
N LEU A 601 -22.34 3.14 10.91
CA LEU A 601 -21.05 2.49 11.14
C LEU A 601 -20.43 3.02 12.44
N PRO A 602 -19.86 2.16 13.29
CA PRO A 602 -19.23 2.59 14.53
C PRO A 602 -18.09 3.57 14.24
N GLY A 603 -17.93 4.58 15.05
CA GLY A 603 -16.88 5.59 14.98
C GLY A 603 -16.90 6.44 16.27
N GLU A 604 -15.82 7.11 16.56
CA GLU A 604 -15.65 7.93 17.77
C GLU A 604 -15.88 9.42 17.52
N SER A 605 -15.82 9.87 16.27
CA SER A 605 -16.06 11.26 15.86
C SER A 605 -17.47 11.74 16.24
N SER A 606 -17.67 13.03 16.28
CA SER A 606 -19.01 13.66 16.33
C SER A 606 -19.82 13.41 15.06
N LEU A 607 -19.17 12.92 14.02
CA LEU A 607 -19.74 12.55 12.75
C LEU A 607 -20.00 11.06 12.66
N GLN A 608 -20.94 10.68 11.81
CA GLN A 608 -21.34 9.29 11.62
C GLN A 608 -21.46 9.01 10.13
N LEU A 609 -20.84 7.91 9.67
CA LEU A 609 -21.13 7.35 8.36
C LEU A 609 -22.37 6.46 8.44
N LEU A 610 -23.36 6.77 7.64
CA LEU A 610 -24.57 5.96 7.46
C LEU A 610 -24.50 5.22 6.15
N VAL A 611 -24.84 3.95 6.19
CA VAL A 611 -25.14 3.13 5.01
C VAL A 611 -26.63 2.91 4.96
N VAL A 612 -27.24 3.27 3.84
CA VAL A 612 -28.70 3.28 3.67
C VAL A 612 -29.08 2.40 2.49
N ASP A 613 -29.87 1.36 2.73
CA ASP A 613 -30.45 0.53 1.68
C ASP A 613 -31.94 0.90 1.49
N ARG A 614 -32.33 1.26 0.26
CA ARG A 614 -33.72 1.59 -0.09
C ARG A 614 -34.25 0.72 -1.21
N PRO A 615 -35.57 0.48 -1.30
CA PRO A 615 -36.21 -0.07 -2.49
C PRO A 615 -35.95 0.84 -3.71
N THR A 616 -35.65 0.26 -4.87
CA THR A 616 -35.31 0.99 -6.10
C THR A 616 -36.46 1.78 -6.72
N ASP A 617 -37.69 1.47 -6.34
CA ASP A 617 -38.91 2.00 -6.92
C ASP A 617 -39.53 3.18 -6.14
N LEU A 618 -39.02 3.49 -4.94
CA LEU A 618 -39.59 4.51 -4.06
C LEU A 618 -39.18 5.95 -4.34
N CYS A 619 -38.04 6.17 -4.98
CA CYS A 619 -37.42 7.48 -5.07
C CYS A 619 -36.91 7.76 -6.50
N ASP A 620 -36.87 9.03 -6.86
CA ASP A 620 -36.14 9.45 -8.06
C ASP A 620 -34.61 9.25 -7.80
N GLY A 621 -34.07 8.19 -8.36
CA GLY A 621 -32.69 7.78 -8.16
C GLY A 621 -31.65 8.78 -8.69
N SER A 622 -32.06 9.79 -9.46
CA SER A 622 -31.19 10.85 -9.96
C SER A 622 -30.96 11.97 -8.94
N LYS A 623 -31.76 12.00 -7.86
CA LYS A 623 -31.66 13.04 -6.81
C LYS A 623 -31.16 12.49 -5.49
N PRO A 624 -30.29 13.23 -4.77
CA PRO A 624 -29.89 12.91 -3.42
C PRO A 624 -31.12 12.77 -2.49
N GLY A 625 -30.99 11.88 -1.49
CA GLY A 625 -31.95 11.82 -0.39
C GLY A 625 -31.59 12.83 0.70
N LEU A 626 -32.51 13.07 1.64
CA LEU A 626 -32.27 13.83 2.85
C LEU A 626 -32.12 12.90 4.05
N VAL A 627 -31.17 13.22 4.92
CA VAL A 627 -31.05 12.61 6.24
C VAL A 627 -31.53 13.60 7.28
N THR A 628 -32.37 13.15 8.19
CA THR A 628 -32.74 13.96 9.37
C THR A 628 -32.12 13.35 10.63
N GLY A 629 -31.69 14.23 11.54
CA GLY A 629 -31.41 13.89 12.93
C GLY A 629 -32.33 14.69 13.82
N ASN A 630 -32.98 14.04 14.79
CA ASN A 630 -33.98 14.69 15.65
C ASN A 630 -35.10 15.42 14.89
N GLY A 631 -35.51 14.91 13.75
CA GLY A 631 -36.58 15.45 12.93
C GLY A 631 -36.23 16.66 12.04
N LEU A 632 -34.98 17.13 12.08
CA LEU A 632 -34.49 18.22 11.23
C LEU A 632 -33.47 17.71 10.23
N VAL A 633 -33.43 18.30 9.02
CA VAL A 633 -32.44 17.95 8.00
C VAL A 633 -31.02 18.13 8.55
N SER A 634 -30.22 17.08 8.52
CA SER A 634 -28.82 17.06 8.99
C SER A 634 -27.81 16.76 7.89
N GLY A 635 -28.25 16.32 6.72
CA GLY A 635 -27.38 16.03 5.59
C GLY A 635 -28.09 15.36 4.43
N SER A 636 -27.29 14.83 3.51
CA SER A 636 -27.75 14.18 2.28
C SER A 636 -27.33 12.73 2.19
N VAL A 637 -28.20 11.88 1.62
CA VAL A 637 -27.83 10.53 1.18
C VAL A 637 -27.54 10.57 -0.30
N LEU A 638 -26.37 10.09 -0.68
CA LEU A 638 -25.98 9.89 -2.07
C LEU A 638 -26.27 8.45 -2.46
N TRP A 639 -27.09 8.29 -3.48
CA TRP A 639 -27.50 6.98 -3.98
C TRP A 639 -26.51 6.45 -5.02
N GLU A 640 -26.21 5.16 -4.96
CA GLU A 640 -25.44 4.47 -5.98
C GLU A 640 -26.09 4.64 -7.35
N GLN A 641 -25.31 5.12 -8.34
CA GLN A 641 -25.76 5.28 -9.71
C GLN A 641 -25.01 4.32 -10.63
N GLY A 642 -25.72 3.71 -11.59
CA GLY A 642 -25.13 3.17 -12.82
C GLY A 642 -24.55 1.76 -12.79
N ARG A 643 -24.45 1.05 -11.68
CA ARG A 643 -24.41 -0.42 -11.72
C ARG A 643 -25.84 -0.91 -11.68
N ALA A 644 -26.23 -1.71 -12.68
CA ALA A 644 -27.48 -2.41 -12.64
C ALA A 644 -27.62 -3.04 -11.26
N ALA A 645 -28.47 -2.46 -10.41
CA ALA A 645 -28.82 -3.05 -9.14
C ALA A 645 -29.35 -4.44 -9.48
N THR A 646 -28.53 -5.46 -9.24
CA THR A 646 -28.92 -6.86 -9.45
C THR A 646 -29.89 -7.32 -8.37
N GLY A 647 -30.40 -6.37 -7.56
CA GLY A 647 -31.30 -6.59 -6.44
C GLY A 647 -32.42 -5.56 -6.35
N PRO A 648 -33.41 -5.80 -5.49
CA PRO A 648 -34.55 -4.92 -5.29
C PRO A 648 -34.26 -3.66 -4.47
N THR A 649 -33.02 -3.45 -4.07
CA THR A 649 -32.56 -2.32 -3.23
C THR A 649 -31.41 -1.55 -3.88
N THR A 650 -31.39 -0.24 -3.68
CA THR A 650 -30.27 0.66 -4.01
C THR A 650 -29.62 1.11 -2.72
N ARG A 651 -28.29 1.10 -2.71
CA ARG A 651 -27.49 1.56 -1.56
C ARG A 651 -27.16 3.03 -1.67
N GLY A 652 -27.04 3.70 -0.52
CA GLY A 652 -26.60 5.07 -0.44
C GLY A 652 -25.75 5.30 0.81
N TRP A 653 -25.06 6.43 0.84
CA TRP A 653 -24.18 6.82 1.94
C TRP A 653 -24.44 8.25 2.37
N ALA A 654 -24.32 8.50 3.66
CA ALA A 654 -24.36 9.84 4.21
C ALA A 654 -23.34 9.97 5.35
N ILE A 655 -22.68 11.13 5.44
CA ILE A 655 -21.91 11.50 6.60
C ILE A 655 -22.65 12.65 7.28
N VAL A 656 -23.06 12.44 8.50
CA VAL A 656 -23.93 13.36 9.24
C VAL A 656 -23.49 13.43 10.71
N PRO A 657 -23.87 14.48 11.44
CA PRO A 657 -23.70 14.50 12.90
C PRO A 657 -24.36 13.30 13.55
N LYS A 658 -23.74 12.78 14.60
CA LYS A 658 -24.32 11.66 15.38
C LYS A 658 -25.67 12.05 15.93
N SER A 659 -26.65 11.15 15.77
CA SER A 659 -28.00 11.23 16.30
C SER A 659 -28.50 9.85 16.71
N ASP A 660 -29.37 9.80 17.69
CA ASP A 660 -30.04 8.57 18.10
C ASP A 660 -31.24 8.21 17.21
N ASP A 661 -31.68 9.14 16.38
CA ASP A 661 -32.83 9.01 15.49
C ASP A 661 -32.52 9.59 14.10
N TYR A 662 -32.36 8.70 13.12
CA TYR A 662 -32.15 9.05 11.73
C TYR A 662 -33.40 8.76 10.91
N GLY A 663 -33.93 9.80 10.26
CA GLY A 663 -34.96 9.65 9.23
C GLY A 663 -34.34 9.83 7.84
N ILE A 664 -34.75 8.98 6.91
CA ILE A 664 -34.34 9.06 5.50
C ILE A 664 -35.54 9.49 4.67
N PHE A 665 -35.31 10.47 3.82
CA PHE A 665 -36.35 11.02 2.93
C PHE A 665 -35.83 11.08 1.49
N CYS A 666 -36.67 10.82 0.52
CA CYS A 666 -36.29 10.95 -0.89
C CYS A 666 -37.29 11.76 -1.70
N ALA A 667 -36.80 12.43 -2.74
CA ALA A 667 -37.62 13.16 -3.67
C ALA A 667 -38.53 12.18 -4.44
N VAL A 668 -39.78 12.57 -4.62
CA VAL A 668 -40.73 11.84 -5.45
C VAL A 668 -40.65 12.40 -6.87
N SER A 669 -40.62 11.52 -7.89
CA SER A 669 -40.74 11.95 -9.27
C SER A 669 -42.04 12.72 -9.42
N ALA A 670 -42.01 13.93 -9.98
CA ALA A 670 -43.23 14.62 -10.37
C ALA A 670 -43.94 13.76 -11.43
N SER A 671 -45.05 13.14 -11.04
CA SER A 671 -45.88 12.34 -11.92
C SER A 671 -46.52 13.18 -13.04
#